data_5e89546bfe84d9c688be2721e59726b6
#
_entry.id   5e89546bfe84d9c688be2721e59726b6
#
_cell.length_a   1.000
_cell.length_b   1.000
_cell.length_c   1.000
_cell.angle_alpha   90.00
_cell.angle_beta   90.00
_cell.angle_gamma   90.00
#
_symmetry.space_group_name_H-M   'P 1'
#
loop_
_entity.id
_entity.type
_entity.pdbx_description
1 polymer ?
#
loop_
_entity_poly.entity_id
_entity_poly.type
_entity_poly.pdbx_seq_one_letter_code
_entity_poly.pdbx_strand_id
1 'polypeptide(L)'
;MRRLLSLALVLLAAPALAQPGTFDPDTVRAFPLDGGKMWLFEDPPTEYLAETYDFEPDDAWFERARLASLRMPGCSASFVSPMGLVATNHHCAQSSVVSVSADDEGLLDAGFSSRSRAEERPVEGMYMDQLVEIVDATAELASGATPEAIQARLLAARGVEDADADDAPYVVQMVDLYDGGRTSAYVFRRYRDVRLAFAPEARLGYFGGDFDNFTYPRYALDFAFFRIYGDDGQPLATEHYFPLSPEGVDKDDLVFVIGNPGRTNRGYTVAQLEYTRDVNLPATLAFIDSRAAALQAYLATGPDNPDPIRSQLFGLLNSQKSTGGRLRGLRDPYIIARRAKAEEAFVAATPEARALVAQMAEVQAQKSALGPDFKAFAYLFNARYGSALLQRARAAAMGGDPSAIAAGPTEEAYLTAELQALQQYYETTGAPMPKVLQGGAAEGAAFLLANSPLAGSSPEATADDPAVLLVQEVMPRIQAFGEQFSALSDQERDLAAKLGRARYEAFGNVVPPDATFSLRFTDGVVTGYPYNGTQAPAMTTLYGLFDHHYSYCVAGEGSTSEGDCDWRLPQQWLDAESRLNLSTPVNFTSTSDTIGGNSGSPVLDRDLNLVGLNFDRTIEGLVRDYLYAPERGRNVMVDARVILESLRNVYGLPALADELTGR
;
A
#
# COMPACT_ATOMS: atom_id res chain seq x y z
N MET A 1 -16.61 8.58 -52.53
CA MET A 1 -15.31 7.99 -52.21
C MET A 1 -15.47 7.28 -50.84
N ARG A 2 -15.31 5.98 -50.89
CA ARG A 2 -15.64 5.08 -49.76
C ARG A 2 -14.60 5.21 -48.65
N ARG A 3 -15.02 5.57 -47.43
CA ARG A 3 -14.22 5.43 -46.22
C ARG A 3 -14.39 3.99 -45.71
N LEU A 4 -13.30 3.25 -45.70
CA LEU A 4 -13.19 1.93 -45.11
C LEU A 4 -13.19 2.09 -43.58
N LEU A 5 -14.25 1.65 -42.94
CA LEU A 5 -14.27 1.38 -41.50
C LEU A 5 -13.31 0.21 -41.23
N SER A 6 -12.23 0.48 -40.59
CA SER A 6 -11.39 -0.57 -39.96
C SER A 6 -11.97 -0.89 -38.60
N LEU A 7 -12.81 -1.92 -38.54
CA LEU A 7 -13.21 -2.55 -37.30
C LEU A 7 -11.96 -3.24 -36.70
N ALA A 8 -11.35 -2.65 -35.68
CA ALA A 8 -10.33 -3.32 -34.88
C ALA A 8 -11.04 -4.36 -34.01
N LEU A 9 -11.09 -5.58 -34.47
CA LEU A 9 -11.49 -6.74 -33.71
C LEU A 9 -10.40 -6.94 -32.62
N VAL A 10 -10.65 -6.54 -31.39
CA VAL A 10 -9.85 -6.94 -30.25
C VAL A 10 -10.14 -8.41 -30.02
N LEU A 11 -9.38 -9.27 -30.67
CA LEU A 11 -9.29 -10.68 -30.34
C LEU A 11 -8.68 -10.76 -28.93
N LEU A 12 -9.52 -10.95 -27.94
CA LEU A 12 -9.13 -11.52 -26.63
C LEU A 12 -8.55 -12.91 -26.92
N ALA A 13 -7.24 -12.96 -27.20
CA ALA A 13 -6.51 -14.21 -27.19
C ALA A 13 -6.56 -14.74 -25.74
N ALA A 14 -7.42 -15.73 -25.49
CA ALA A 14 -7.33 -16.52 -24.28
C ALA A 14 -5.86 -16.94 -24.13
N PRO A 15 -5.22 -16.73 -22.97
CA PRO A 15 -3.88 -17.24 -22.75
C PRO A 15 -3.97 -18.77 -22.89
N ALA A 16 -3.38 -19.31 -23.95
CA ALA A 16 -3.11 -20.73 -24.02
C ALA A 16 -2.32 -21.06 -22.77
N LEU A 17 -2.81 -21.98 -21.93
CA LEU A 17 -2.06 -22.56 -20.84
C LEU A 17 -0.77 -23.13 -21.47
N ALA A 18 0.31 -22.38 -21.36
CA ALA A 18 1.59 -22.77 -21.89
C ALA A 18 2.04 -24.00 -21.12
N GLN A 19 2.00 -25.15 -21.80
CA GLN A 19 2.91 -26.25 -21.45
C GLN A 19 4.32 -25.66 -21.39
N PRO A 20 5.27 -26.23 -20.60
CA PRO A 20 6.63 -25.72 -20.52
C PRO A 20 7.34 -25.85 -21.87
N GLY A 21 6.96 -24.97 -22.80
CA GLY A 21 7.65 -24.66 -24.02
C GLY A 21 8.63 -23.54 -23.72
N THR A 22 9.76 -23.53 -24.38
CA THR A 22 10.76 -22.47 -24.28
C THR A 22 10.12 -21.11 -24.50
N PHE A 23 10.13 -20.25 -23.45
CA PHE A 23 9.69 -18.86 -23.55
C PHE A 23 10.51 -18.16 -24.64
N ASP A 24 9.85 -17.61 -25.65
CA ASP A 24 10.48 -16.85 -26.73
C ASP A 24 10.24 -15.33 -26.50
N PRO A 25 11.26 -14.58 -26.04
CA PRO A 25 11.14 -13.15 -25.77
C PRO A 25 10.85 -12.32 -27.03
N ASP A 26 11.17 -12.84 -28.24
CA ASP A 26 10.92 -12.12 -29.50
C ASP A 26 9.42 -12.06 -29.87
N THR A 27 8.62 -12.93 -29.27
CA THR A 27 7.15 -12.90 -29.45
C THR A 27 6.44 -11.87 -28.57
N VAL A 28 7.15 -11.34 -27.56
CA VAL A 28 6.58 -10.37 -26.62
C VAL A 28 6.45 -8.99 -27.27
N ARG A 29 5.37 -8.29 -26.92
CA ARG A 29 5.11 -6.91 -27.34
C ARG A 29 4.84 -6.03 -26.14
N ALA A 30 5.26 -4.77 -26.21
CA ALA A 30 4.78 -3.71 -25.31
C ALA A 30 3.37 -3.29 -25.69
N PHE A 31 2.58 -2.86 -24.70
CA PHE A 31 1.24 -2.35 -24.91
C PHE A 31 1.18 -0.86 -24.52
N PRO A 32 0.29 -0.06 -25.11
CA PRO A 32 0.19 1.37 -24.82
C PRO A 32 -0.03 1.68 -23.33
N LEU A 33 -0.79 0.82 -22.64
CA LEU A 33 -1.11 0.99 -21.21
C LEU A 33 -0.15 0.27 -20.24
N ASP A 34 1.05 -0.13 -20.67
CA ASP A 34 2.05 -0.71 -19.78
C ASP A 34 2.46 0.24 -18.65
N GLY A 35 2.38 1.55 -18.88
CA GLY A 35 2.57 2.61 -17.89
C GLY A 35 1.41 2.74 -16.90
N GLY A 36 0.28 2.09 -17.15
CA GLY A 36 -0.89 2.07 -16.30
C GLY A 36 -1.97 3.08 -16.63
N LYS A 37 -2.93 3.21 -15.71
CA LYS A 37 -4.13 4.04 -15.85
C LYS A 37 -4.40 4.86 -14.57
N MET A 38 -3.36 5.30 -13.87
CA MET A 38 -3.48 6.19 -12.71
C MET A 38 -3.46 7.64 -13.17
N TRP A 39 -4.57 8.10 -13.71
CA TRP A 39 -4.71 9.39 -14.38
C TRP A 39 -4.66 10.58 -13.42
N LEU A 40 -4.13 11.68 -13.91
CA LEU A 40 -4.10 12.96 -13.20
C LEU A 40 -5.43 13.72 -13.37
N PHE A 41 -5.87 14.43 -12.33
CA PHE A 41 -7.03 15.32 -12.42
C PHE A 41 -6.75 16.62 -13.20
N GLU A 42 -5.49 17.07 -13.20
CA GLU A 42 -5.07 18.25 -13.97
C GLU A 42 -4.88 17.97 -15.48
N ASP A 43 -4.94 16.71 -15.88
CA ASP A 43 -4.71 16.31 -17.27
C ASP A 43 -5.44 14.98 -17.59
N PRO A 44 -6.78 14.98 -17.53
CA PRO A 44 -7.56 13.76 -17.69
C PRO A 44 -7.56 13.27 -19.13
N PRO A 45 -7.55 11.93 -19.37
CA PRO A 45 -7.51 11.33 -20.70
C PRO A 45 -8.91 11.27 -21.32
N THR A 46 -9.54 12.42 -21.57
CA THR A 46 -10.93 12.49 -22.06
C THR A 46 -11.15 11.80 -23.38
N GLU A 47 -10.20 11.92 -24.34
CA GLU A 47 -10.26 11.25 -25.64
C GLU A 47 -10.23 9.71 -25.47
N TYR A 48 -9.36 9.20 -24.60
CA TYR A 48 -9.29 7.76 -24.28
C TYR A 48 -10.61 7.25 -23.68
N LEU A 49 -11.23 8.00 -22.76
CA LEU A 49 -12.49 7.61 -22.13
C LEU A 49 -13.64 7.60 -23.16
N ALA A 50 -13.70 8.59 -24.06
CA ALA A 50 -14.66 8.65 -25.13
C ALA A 50 -14.49 7.47 -26.10
N GLU A 51 -13.27 7.21 -26.56
CA GLU A 51 -12.99 6.15 -27.52
C GLU A 51 -13.18 4.74 -26.97
N THR A 52 -12.81 4.55 -25.68
CA THR A 52 -12.81 3.21 -25.06
C THR A 52 -14.18 2.82 -24.52
N TYR A 53 -14.91 3.78 -23.93
CA TYR A 53 -16.10 3.49 -23.14
C TYR A 53 -17.36 4.24 -23.62
N ASP A 54 -17.27 5.05 -24.66
CA ASP A 54 -18.35 5.97 -25.05
C ASP A 54 -18.81 6.82 -23.85
N PHE A 55 -17.80 7.42 -23.16
CA PHE A 55 -17.99 8.21 -21.95
C PHE A 55 -17.22 9.51 -22.01
N GLU A 56 -17.95 10.63 -21.96
CA GLU A 56 -17.41 11.98 -22.06
C GLU A 56 -17.75 12.78 -20.79
N PRO A 57 -17.01 12.58 -19.67
CA PRO A 57 -17.22 13.33 -18.44
C PRO A 57 -16.86 14.81 -18.62
N ASP A 58 -17.69 15.69 -18.07
CA ASP A 58 -17.46 17.13 -18.08
C ASP A 58 -16.62 17.61 -16.89
N ASP A 59 -16.31 18.90 -16.87
CA ASP A 59 -15.53 19.52 -15.78
C ASP A 59 -16.22 19.36 -14.42
N ALA A 60 -17.55 19.39 -14.36
CA ALA A 60 -18.30 19.22 -13.12
C ALA A 60 -18.20 17.79 -12.58
N TRP A 61 -18.12 16.79 -13.46
CA TRP A 61 -17.84 15.41 -13.07
C TRP A 61 -16.46 15.29 -12.39
N PHE A 62 -15.40 15.85 -13.01
CA PHE A 62 -14.05 15.82 -12.46
C PHE A 62 -13.94 16.65 -11.16
N GLU A 63 -14.61 17.79 -11.08
CA GLU A 63 -14.65 18.61 -9.86
C GLU A 63 -15.30 17.85 -8.70
N ARG A 64 -16.49 17.26 -8.91
CA ARG A 64 -17.17 16.45 -7.90
C ARG A 64 -16.34 15.25 -7.51
N ALA A 65 -15.75 14.54 -8.48
CA ALA A 65 -14.89 13.38 -8.26
C ALA A 65 -13.68 13.74 -7.37
N ARG A 66 -13.04 14.89 -7.59
CA ARG A 66 -11.91 15.37 -6.80
C ARG A 66 -12.32 15.86 -5.42
N LEU A 67 -13.39 16.68 -5.32
CA LEU A 67 -13.78 17.32 -4.06
C LEU A 67 -14.53 16.38 -3.11
N ALA A 68 -15.16 15.30 -3.60
CA ALA A 68 -15.73 14.27 -2.73
C ALA A 68 -14.68 13.26 -2.21
N SER A 69 -13.49 13.21 -2.83
CA SER A 69 -12.41 12.30 -2.45
C SER A 69 -11.53 12.91 -1.36
N LEU A 70 -11.10 12.05 -0.43
CA LEU A 70 -10.28 12.44 0.72
C LEU A 70 -9.01 11.58 0.80
N ARG A 71 -8.00 12.14 1.43
CA ARG A 71 -6.79 11.43 1.85
C ARG A 71 -6.74 11.38 3.38
N MET A 72 -6.41 10.23 3.92
CA MET A 72 -6.11 10.03 5.33
C MET A 72 -4.70 9.43 5.48
N PRO A 73 -4.11 9.36 6.68
CA PRO A 73 -2.79 8.76 6.86
C PRO A 73 -2.70 7.33 6.30
N GLY A 74 -1.92 7.15 5.22
CA GLY A 74 -1.68 5.85 4.59
C GLY A 74 -2.80 5.28 3.72
N CYS A 75 -3.98 5.90 3.67
CA CYS A 75 -5.17 5.40 2.98
C CYS A 75 -5.92 6.52 2.23
N SER A 76 -6.94 6.10 1.50
CA SER A 76 -7.93 6.95 0.83
C SER A 76 -9.27 6.87 1.55
N ALA A 77 -10.12 7.86 1.34
CA ALA A 77 -11.48 7.93 1.86
C ALA A 77 -12.35 8.81 0.94
N SER A 78 -13.63 8.91 1.23
CA SER A 78 -14.53 9.82 0.49
C SER A 78 -15.72 10.26 1.33
N PHE A 79 -16.21 11.48 1.08
CA PHE A 79 -17.52 11.90 1.55
C PHE A 79 -18.63 11.07 0.87
N VAL A 80 -19.55 10.56 1.68
CA VAL A 80 -20.66 9.70 1.21
C VAL A 80 -22.03 10.21 1.62
N SER A 81 -22.08 11.37 2.27
CA SER A 81 -23.35 12.09 2.57
C SER A 81 -23.12 13.60 2.62
N PRO A 82 -24.18 14.41 2.49
CA PRO A 82 -24.08 15.87 2.63
C PRO A 82 -23.80 16.32 4.07
N MET A 83 -23.75 15.39 5.03
CA MET A 83 -23.55 15.66 6.46
C MET A 83 -22.19 15.17 6.95
N GLY A 84 -21.16 15.25 6.12
CA GLY A 84 -19.78 14.98 6.48
C GLY A 84 -19.46 13.52 6.79
N LEU A 85 -20.35 12.57 6.46
CA LEU A 85 -20.07 11.14 6.62
C LEU A 85 -19.01 10.72 5.60
N VAL A 86 -18.02 9.97 6.07
CA VAL A 86 -16.85 9.54 5.28
C VAL A 86 -16.74 8.02 5.30
N ALA A 87 -16.59 7.41 4.14
CA ALA A 87 -16.31 5.98 3.97
C ALA A 87 -14.83 5.72 3.74
N THR A 88 -14.32 4.64 4.33
CA THR A 88 -12.99 4.08 4.13
C THR A 88 -12.98 2.59 4.45
N ASN A 89 -11.80 1.94 4.45
CA ASN A 89 -11.70 0.55 4.87
C ASN A 89 -11.61 0.39 6.40
N HIS A 90 -12.03 -0.78 6.89
CA HIS A 90 -11.85 -1.18 8.28
C HIS A 90 -10.36 -1.19 8.68
N HIS A 91 -9.50 -1.79 7.86
CA HIS A 91 -8.08 -1.85 8.16
C HIS A 91 -7.41 -0.46 8.21
N CYS A 92 -7.94 0.55 7.50
CA CYS A 92 -7.53 1.94 7.61
C CYS A 92 -8.01 2.60 8.92
N ALA A 93 -9.15 2.16 9.45
CA ALA A 93 -9.74 2.65 10.68
C ALA A 93 -9.24 1.92 11.95
N GLN A 94 -8.56 0.79 11.80
CA GLN A 94 -8.22 -0.12 12.90
C GLN A 94 -7.53 0.57 14.09
N SER A 95 -6.51 1.40 13.83
CA SER A 95 -5.82 2.14 14.89
C SER A 95 -6.74 3.15 15.60
N SER A 96 -7.68 3.75 14.85
CA SER A 96 -8.68 4.66 15.42
C SER A 96 -9.68 3.92 16.30
N VAL A 97 -10.14 2.74 15.88
CA VAL A 97 -11.03 1.88 16.69
C VAL A 97 -10.36 1.52 18.02
N VAL A 98 -9.08 1.14 17.98
CA VAL A 98 -8.30 0.85 19.19
C VAL A 98 -8.14 2.08 20.07
N SER A 99 -7.83 3.25 19.49
CA SER A 99 -7.57 4.48 20.26
C SER A 99 -8.79 5.04 20.98
N VAL A 100 -10.00 4.78 20.47
CA VAL A 100 -11.25 5.23 21.08
C VAL A 100 -11.91 4.17 21.96
N SER A 101 -11.35 2.96 22.04
CA SER A 101 -11.83 1.86 22.89
C SER A 101 -11.44 2.10 24.34
N ALA A 102 -12.41 2.00 25.27
CA ALA A 102 -12.09 1.94 26.70
C ALA A 102 -11.48 0.56 27.04
N ASP A 103 -10.78 0.48 28.18
CA ASP A 103 -10.00 -0.70 28.57
C ASP A 103 -10.79 -2.02 28.61
N ASP A 104 -12.11 -1.96 28.83
CA ASP A 104 -12.99 -3.12 28.97
C ASP A 104 -13.95 -3.35 27.77
N GLU A 105 -13.89 -2.51 26.75
CA GLU A 105 -14.84 -2.58 25.61
C GLU A 105 -14.40 -3.55 24.51
N GLY A 106 -13.09 -3.64 24.20
CA GLY A 106 -12.56 -4.49 23.15
C GLY A 106 -13.19 -4.21 21.78
N LEU A 107 -13.35 -2.93 21.41
CA LEU A 107 -14.09 -2.52 20.20
C LEU A 107 -13.55 -3.11 18.90
N LEU A 108 -12.27 -3.48 18.86
CA LEU A 108 -11.70 -4.13 17.68
C LEU A 108 -12.37 -5.48 17.40
N ASP A 109 -12.64 -6.25 18.44
CA ASP A 109 -13.30 -7.55 18.33
C ASP A 109 -14.83 -7.46 18.35
N ALA A 110 -15.38 -6.47 19.06
CA ALA A 110 -16.82 -6.29 19.22
C ALA A 110 -17.48 -5.49 18.10
N GLY A 111 -16.69 -4.73 17.34
CA GLY A 111 -17.16 -3.71 16.44
C GLY A 111 -17.62 -2.44 17.18
N PHE A 112 -17.79 -1.35 16.44
CA PHE A 112 -18.32 -0.09 16.94
C PHE A 112 -19.51 0.37 16.09
N SER A 113 -20.61 0.75 16.77
CA SER A 113 -21.81 1.24 16.11
C SER A 113 -22.42 2.41 16.88
N SER A 114 -22.30 3.63 16.34
CA SER A 114 -23.04 4.78 16.89
C SER A 114 -24.48 4.75 16.42
N ARG A 115 -25.41 4.81 17.36
CA ARG A 115 -26.86 4.87 17.08
C ARG A 115 -27.37 6.32 16.95
N SER A 116 -26.54 7.25 17.37
CA SER A 116 -26.79 8.69 17.29
C SER A 116 -25.45 9.43 17.13
N ARG A 117 -25.50 10.66 16.62
CA ARG A 117 -24.32 11.51 16.47
C ARG A 117 -23.60 11.80 17.80
N ALA A 118 -24.34 11.75 18.91
CA ALA A 118 -23.75 11.96 20.24
C ALA A 118 -22.87 10.78 20.71
N GLU A 119 -23.02 9.62 20.09
CA GLU A 119 -22.22 8.41 20.36
C GLU A 119 -20.99 8.31 19.47
N GLU A 120 -20.87 9.14 18.41
CA GLU A 120 -19.69 9.18 17.54
C GLU A 120 -18.48 9.64 18.36
N ARG A 121 -17.36 8.90 18.27
CA ARG A 121 -16.18 9.09 19.13
C ARG A 121 -15.08 9.88 18.43
N PRO A 122 -14.66 11.04 18.99
CA PRO A 122 -13.53 11.78 18.46
C PRO A 122 -12.27 10.94 18.44
N VAL A 123 -11.52 10.98 17.31
CA VAL A 123 -10.24 10.29 17.15
C VAL A 123 -9.13 11.31 17.24
N GLU A 124 -8.40 11.30 18.36
CA GLU A 124 -7.34 12.26 18.62
C GLU A 124 -6.20 12.10 17.60
N GLY A 125 -5.72 13.22 17.04
CA GLY A 125 -4.64 13.25 16.07
C GLY A 125 -5.02 12.79 14.65
N MET A 126 -6.25 12.32 14.43
CA MET A 126 -6.74 11.98 13.09
C MET A 126 -6.99 13.25 12.29
N TYR A 127 -6.68 13.17 11.00
CA TYR A 127 -7.03 14.22 10.04
C TYR A 127 -7.43 13.62 8.69
N MET A 128 -8.18 14.42 7.93
CA MET A 128 -8.52 14.10 6.55
C MET A 128 -8.26 15.30 5.66
N ASP A 129 -7.58 15.07 4.53
CA ASP A 129 -7.20 16.09 3.56
C ASP A 129 -8.07 16.01 2.31
N GLN A 130 -8.69 17.13 1.93
CA GLN A 130 -9.45 17.31 0.69
C GLN A 130 -8.61 18.11 -0.30
N LEU A 131 -8.35 17.59 -1.48
CA LEU A 131 -7.61 18.30 -2.54
C LEU A 131 -8.50 19.38 -3.16
N VAL A 132 -8.24 20.65 -2.81
CA VAL A 132 -9.07 21.79 -3.24
C VAL A 132 -8.52 22.51 -4.47
N GLU A 133 -7.20 22.48 -4.69
CA GLU A 133 -6.57 23.15 -5.83
C GLU A 133 -5.29 22.43 -6.25
N ILE A 134 -4.99 22.46 -7.55
CA ILE A 134 -3.74 21.98 -8.15
C ILE A 134 -3.14 23.14 -8.94
N VAL A 135 -1.86 23.45 -8.71
CA VAL A 135 -1.12 24.53 -9.38
C VAL A 135 0.13 23.96 -10.02
N ASP A 136 0.31 24.14 -11.32
CA ASP A 136 1.58 23.80 -11.98
C ASP A 136 2.68 24.75 -11.51
N ALA A 137 3.69 24.21 -10.83
CA ALA A 137 4.81 24.95 -10.27
C ALA A 137 6.09 24.82 -11.12
N THR A 138 6.05 24.06 -12.22
CA THR A 138 7.23 23.71 -13.02
C THR A 138 8.01 24.94 -13.52
N ALA A 139 7.30 25.93 -14.08
CA ALA A 139 7.92 27.13 -14.60
C ALA A 139 8.48 28.03 -13.49
N GLU A 140 7.80 28.14 -12.35
CA GLU A 140 8.29 28.93 -11.21
C GLU A 140 9.58 28.33 -10.64
N LEU A 141 9.63 27.00 -10.44
CA LEU A 141 10.83 26.29 -9.99
C LEU A 141 11.98 26.45 -10.98
N ALA A 142 11.71 26.31 -12.28
CA ALA A 142 12.71 26.51 -13.33
C ALA A 142 13.26 27.94 -13.37
N SER A 143 12.48 28.95 -12.93
CA SER A 143 12.93 30.34 -12.82
C SER A 143 13.70 30.67 -11.53
N GLY A 144 13.87 29.68 -10.63
CA GLY A 144 14.65 29.79 -9.40
C GLY A 144 13.84 30.03 -8.13
N ALA A 145 12.50 29.92 -8.18
CA ALA A 145 11.69 29.88 -6.97
C ALA A 145 11.98 28.58 -6.18
N THR A 146 11.88 28.64 -4.85
CA THR A 146 12.02 27.45 -4.02
C THR A 146 10.65 26.83 -3.73
N PRO A 147 10.57 25.50 -3.48
CA PRO A 147 9.34 24.84 -3.07
C PRO A 147 8.66 25.55 -1.89
N GLU A 148 9.44 25.95 -0.88
CA GLU A 148 8.96 26.61 0.34
C GLU A 148 8.34 27.99 0.03
N ALA A 149 8.93 28.76 -0.91
CA ALA A 149 8.39 30.05 -1.32
C ALA A 149 7.03 29.91 -2.04
N ILE A 150 6.88 28.89 -2.87
CA ILE A 150 5.61 28.57 -3.55
C ILE A 150 4.55 28.15 -2.52
N GLN A 151 4.90 27.25 -1.61
CA GLN A 151 4.03 26.79 -0.53
C GLN A 151 3.55 27.96 0.34
N ALA A 152 4.48 28.80 0.82
CA ALA A 152 4.16 29.97 1.64
C ALA A 152 3.22 30.94 0.90
N ARG A 153 3.44 31.19 -0.39
CA ARG A 153 2.57 32.06 -1.20
C ARG A 153 1.14 31.49 -1.30
N LEU A 154 1.00 30.18 -1.55
CA LEU A 154 -0.30 29.53 -1.69
C LEU A 154 -1.06 29.46 -0.36
N LEU A 155 -0.36 29.27 0.76
CA LEU A 155 -0.92 29.31 2.11
C LEU A 155 -1.34 30.73 2.52
N ALA A 156 -0.49 31.74 2.27
CA ALA A 156 -0.81 33.14 2.55
C ALA A 156 -2.05 33.60 1.78
N ALA A 157 -2.24 33.17 0.52
CA ALA A 157 -3.44 33.47 -0.26
C ALA A 157 -4.74 32.91 0.38
N ARG A 158 -4.61 32.01 1.36
CA ARG A 158 -5.73 31.39 2.12
C ARG A 158 -5.78 31.86 3.58
N GLY A 159 -5.01 32.89 3.92
CA GLY A 159 -4.97 33.42 5.27
C GLY A 159 -4.21 32.58 6.28
N VAL A 160 -3.38 31.65 5.84
CA VAL A 160 -2.49 30.85 6.70
C VAL A 160 -1.15 31.58 6.77
N GLU A 161 -0.83 32.15 7.93
CA GLU A 161 0.41 32.89 8.16
C GLU A 161 1.56 31.98 8.62
N ASP A 162 1.22 30.93 9.39
CA ASP A 162 2.17 29.93 9.90
C ASP A 162 1.86 28.58 9.26
N ALA A 163 2.72 28.13 8.35
CA ALA A 163 2.59 26.85 7.65
C ALA A 163 2.82 25.65 8.56
N ASP A 164 3.58 25.83 9.65
CA ASP A 164 3.96 24.80 10.60
C ASP A 164 3.01 24.73 11.81
N ALA A 165 1.99 25.60 11.85
CA ALA A 165 0.99 25.54 12.91
C ALA A 165 0.24 24.20 12.90
N ASP A 166 0.18 23.54 14.05
CA ASP A 166 -0.50 22.24 14.20
C ASP A 166 -1.98 22.28 13.80
N ASP A 167 -2.62 23.45 13.87
CA ASP A 167 -4.02 23.70 13.55
C ASP A 167 -4.27 24.32 12.16
N ALA A 168 -3.21 24.49 11.34
CA ALA A 168 -3.35 25.08 10.02
C ALA A 168 -4.44 24.37 9.18
N PRO A 169 -5.46 25.13 8.68
CA PRO A 169 -6.60 24.54 7.98
C PRO A 169 -6.26 24.12 6.54
N TYR A 170 -5.11 24.52 6.03
CA TYR A 170 -4.62 24.17 4.71
C TYR A 170 -3.18 23.69 4.77
N VAL A 171 -2.88 22.74 3.87
CA VAL A 171 -1.54 22.19 3.67
C VAL A 171 -1.23 22.21 2.17
N VAL A 172 0.00 22.57 1.82
CA VAL A 172 0.47 22.51 0.42
C VAL A 172 1.56 21.47 0.30
N GLN A 173 1.38 20.52 -0.62
CA GLN A 173 2.37 19.52 -0.94
C GLN A 173 2.91 19.72 -2.35
N MET A 174 4.23 19.79 -2.49
CA MET A 174 4.86 19.71 -3.80
C MET A 174 4.89 18.25 -4.26
N VAL A 175 4.38 17.99 -5.46
CA VAL A 175 4.24 16.67 -6.04
C VAL A 175 5.08 16.61 -7.32
N ASP A 176 6.14 15.82 -7.28
CA ASP A 176 6.96 15.56 -8.44
C ASP A 176 6.30 14.49 -9.31
N LEU A 177 6.08 14.84 -10.55
CA LEU A 177 5.52 14.00 -11.60
C LEU A 177 6.59 13.70 -12.64
N TYR A 178 6.54 12.51 -13.23
CA TYR A 178 7.54 12.09 -14.23
C TYR A 178 8.98 12.18 -13.70
N ASP A 179 9.21 11.69 -12.45
CA ASP A 179 10.51 11.75 -11.77
C ASP A 179 11.13 13.16 -11.68
N GLY A 180 10.29 14.19 -11.57
CA GLY A 180 10.71 15.60 -11.54
C GLY A 180 10.74 16.28 -12.93
N GLY A 181 10.17 15.64 -13.97
CA GLY A 181 9.96 16.29 -15.27
C GLY A 181 8.89 17.38 -15.23
N ARG A 182 7.94 17.28 -14.29
CA ARG A 182 6.91 18.26 -13.97
C ARG A 182 6.72 18.28 -12.44
N THR A 183 6.41 19.43 -11.87
CA THR A 183 6.08 19.55 -10.44
C THR A 183 4.79 20.35 -10.28
N SER A 184 3.83 19.80 -9.54
CA SER A 184 2.57 20.49 -9.20
C SER A 184 2.49 20.74 -7.68
N ALA A 185 1.94 21.86 -7.28
CA ALA A 185 1.60 22.17 -5.90
C ALA A 185 0.14 21.77 -5.64
N TYR A 186 -0.07 20.78 -4.79
CA TYR A 186 -1.39 20.31 -4.37
C TYR A 186 -1.78 20.97 -3.07
N VAL A 187 -2.89 21.70 -3.08
CA VAL A 187 -3.42 22.40 -1.92
C VAL A 187 -4.56 21.62 -1.32
N PHE A 188 -4.38 21.23 -0.07
CA PHE A 188 -5.36 20.47 0.68
C PHE A 188 -6.01 21.33 1.75
N ARG A 189 -7.34 21.21 1.88
CA ARG A 189 -8.05 21.58 3.10
C ARG A 189 -7.97 20.42 4.07
N ARG A 190 -7.52 20.70 5.31
CA ARG A 190 -7.35 19.70 6.37
C ARG A 190 -8.44 19.79 7.41
N TYR A 191 -9.11 18.69 7.66
CA TYR A 191 -10.14 18.53 8.68
C TYR A 191 -9.59 17.70 9.83
N ARG A 192 -9.79 18.15 11.09
CA ARG A 192 -9.23 17.52 12.29
C ARG A 192 -10.26 16.99 13.29
N ASP A 193 -11.48 17.56 13.34
CA ASP A 193 -12.55 16.94 14.13
C ASP A 193 -13.15 15.78 13.33
N VAL A 194 -12.50 14.63 13.45
CA VAL A 194 -12.87 13.38 12.79
C VAL A 194 -13.31 12.41 13.87
N ARG A 195 -14.53 11.90 13.74
CA ARG A 195 -15.12 10.99 14.72
C ARG A 195 -15.46 9.65 14.08
N LEU A 196 -15.19 8.57 14.81
CA LEU A 196 -15.59 7.23 14.40
C LEU A 196 -17.11 7.11 14.54
N ALA A 197 -17.78 6.71 13.45
CA ALA A 197 -19.23 6.52 13.39
C ALA A 197 -19.62 5.04 13.36
N PHE A 198 -18.83 4.22 12.63
CA PHE A 198 -19.07 2.78 12.51
C PHE A 198 -17.80 2.03 12.10
N ALA A 199 -17.60 0.85 12.68
CA ALA A 199 -16.64 -0.15 12.22
C ALA A 199 -17.17 -1.54 12.57
N PRO A 200 -17.23 -2.50 11.62
CA PRO A 200 -17.56 -3.89 11.95
C PRO A 200 -16.44 -4.52 12.79
N GLU A 201 -16.68 -5.71 13.29
CA GLU A 201 -15.66 -6.51 13.97
C GLU A 201 -14.46 -6.74 13.06
N ALA A 202 -13.23 -6.64 13.60
CA ALA A 202 -12.00 -6.84 12.85
C ALA A 202 -11.98 -8.18 12.11
N ARG A 203 -12.58 -9.20 12.70
CA ARG A 203 -12.72 -10.53 12.12
C ARG A 203 -13.48 -10.54 10.79
N LEU A 204 -14.41 -9.60 10.58
CA LEU A 204 -15.13 -9.43 9.31
C LEU A 204 -14.37 -8.53 8.34
N GLY A 205 -13.74 -7.48 8.85
CA GLY A 205 -12.87 -6.61 8.04
C GLY A 205 -11.69 -7.38 7.43
N TYR A 206 -11.21 -8.39 8.15
CA TYR A 206 -10.11 -9.27 7.74
C TYR A 206 -10.52 -10.76 7.73
N PHE A 207 -11.69 -11.05 7.19
CA PHE A 207 -12.21 -12.41 7.12
C PHE A 207 -11.31 -13.32 6.29
N GLY A 208 -10.95 -14.47 6.86
CA GLY A 208 -9.98 -15.41 6.30
C GLY A 208 -8.52 -15.11 6.67
N GLY A 209 -8.27 -14.06 7.44
CA GLY A 209 -6.96 -13.75 7.99
C GLY A 209 -5.86 -13.61 6.93
N ASP A 210 -4.64 -14.00 7.29
CA ASP A 210 -3.52 -13.99 6.34
C ASP A 210 -3.70 -14.98 5.19
N PHE A 211 -4.45 -16.07 5.38
CA PHE A 211 -4.70 -17.03 4.29
C PHE A 211 -5.38 -16.39 3.09
N ASP A 212 -6.38 -15.53 3.33
CA ASP A 212 -7.16 -14.87 2.28
C ASP A 212 -6.55 -13.53 1.82
N ASN A 213 -5.55 -13.00 2.52
CA ASN A 213 -4.88 -11.76 2.15
C ASN A 213 -4.20 -11.87 0.77
N PHE A 214 -4.43 -10.91 -0.12
CA PHE A 214 -4.04 -10.93 -1.54
C PHE A 214 -4.58 -12.12 -2.34
N THR A 215 -5.74 -12.67 -1.97
CA THR A 215 -6.36 -13.77 -2.71
C THR A 215 -7.79 -13.42 -3.15
N TYR A 216 -8.32 -14.24 -4.06
CA TYR A 216 -9.70 -14.19 -4.50
C TYR A 216 -10.12 -15.60 -5.00
N PRO A 217 -11.36 -16.08 -4.76
CA PRO A 217 -12.54 -15.40 -4.17
C PRO A 217 -12.32 -14.91 -2.73
N ARG A 218 -12.91 -13.77 -2.39
CA ARG A 218 -12.79 -13.10 -1.10
C ARG A 218 -14.16 -12.82 -0.50
N TYR A 219 -14.26 -12.72 0.85
CA TYR A 219 -15.52 -12.49 1.56
C TYR A 219 -15.36 -11.50 2.72
N ALA A 220 -14.51 -10.50 2.57
CA ALA A 220 -14.21 -9.52 3.62
C ALA A 220 -15.20 -8.35 3.59
N LEU A 221 -15.60 -7.88 4.77
CA LEU A 221 -16.38 -6.68 4.98
C LEU A 221 -15.46 -5.54 5.45
N ASP A 222 -14.48 -5.21 4.62
CA ASP A 222 -13.43 -4.24 4.94
C ASP A 222 -13.90 -2.81 4.66
N PHE A 223 -14.82 -2.31 5.50
CA PHE A 223 -15.33 -0.94 5.43
C PHE A 223 -15.52 -0.35 6.82
N ALA A 224 -15.44 0.98 6.93
CA ALA A 224 -15.71 1.73 8.14
C ALA A 224 -16.23 3.13 7.79
N PHE A 225 -16.89 3.79 8.73
CA PHE A 225 -17.35 5.16 8.57
C PHE A 225 -16.79 6.06 9.66
N PHE A 226 -16.33 7.22 9.25
CA PHE A 226 -16.08 8.38 10.10
C PHE A 226 -17.06 9.49 9.78
N ARG A 227 -17.11 10.51 10.64
CA ARG A 227 -17.78 11.78 10.33
C ARG A 227 -16.86 12.93 10.66
N ILE A 228 -16.81 13.88 9.74
CA ILE A 228 -16.10 15.16 9.93
C ILE A 228 -17.08 16.17 10.52
N TYR A 229 -16.60 16.91 11.51
CA TYR A 229 -17.31 18.00 12.15
C TYR A 229 -16.67 19.34 11.82
N GLY A 230 -17.51 20.37 11.73
CA GLY A 230 -17.05 21.76 11.56
C GLY A 230 -16.65 22.41 12.88
N ASP A 231 -16.08 23.61 12.79
CA ASP A 231 -15.65 24.39 13.95
C ASP A 231 -16.81 24.79 14.89
N ASP A 232 -18.05 24.70 14.41
CA ASP A 232 -19.28 24.89 15.18
C ASP A 232 -19.73 23.67 15.96
N GLY A 233 -18.98 22.57 15.87
CA GLY A 233 -19.30 21.30 16.51
C GLY A 233 -20.48 20.55 15.87
N GLN A 234 -20.94 20.98 14.68
CA GLN A 234 -21.95 20.27 13.91
C GLN A 234 -21.29 19.41 12.81
N PRO A 235 -21.96 18.36 12.32
CA PRO A 235 -21.49 17.65 11.15
C PRO A 235 -21.20 18.60 9.99
N LEU A 236 -20.06 18.41 9.33
CA LEU A 236 -19.65 19.25 8.21
C LEU A 236 -20.68 19.16 7.07
N ALA A 237 -21.25 20.28 6.68
CA ALA A 237 -22.04 20.36 5.46
C ALA A 237 -21.11 20.29 4.24
N THR A 238 -21.30 19.31 3.36
CA THR A 238 -20.53 19.17 2.13
C THR A 238 -21.44 19.08 0.90
N GLU A 239 -21.08 19.84 -0.14
CA GLU A 239 -21.79 19.85 -1.42
C GLU A 239 -21.38 18.64 -2.30
N HIS A 240 -20.12 18.21 -2.20
CA HIS A 240 -19.56 17.16 -3.00
C HIS A 240 -19.41 15.87 -2.17
N TYR A 241 -20.18 14.85 -2.55
CA TYR A 241 -20.18 13.52 -1.94
C TYR A 241 -20.64 12.45 -2.95
N PHE A 242 -20.40 11.19 -2.66
CA PHE A 242 -20.80 10.05 -3.45
C PHE A 242 -21.94 9.29 -2.74
N PRO A 243 -23.19 9.44 -3.15
CA PRO A 243 -24.29 8.66 -2.57
C PRO A 243 -24.07 7.17 -2.88
N LEU A 244 -24.37 6.31 -1.91
CA LEU A 244 -24.22 4.87 -2.09
C LEU A 244 -25.34 4.32 -2.97
N SER A 245 -24.97 3.57 -4.03
CA SER A 245 -25.88 2.91 -4.93
C SER A 245 -26.50 1.65 -4.28
N PRO A 246 -27.81 1.55 -4.10
CA PRO A 246 -28.44 0.32 -3.65
C PRO A 246 -28.45 -0.78 -4.73
N GLU A 247 -28.28 -0.41 -5.99
CA GLU A 247 -28.26 -1.34 -7.13
C GLU A 247 -26.90 -2.01 -7.28
N GLY A 248 -25.79 -1.34 -6.83
CA GLY A 248 -24.42 -1.82 -6.99
C GLY A 248 -23.97 -1.86 -8.44
N VAL A 249 -23.17 -2.86 -8.79
CA VAL A 249 -22.66 -3.10 -10.14
C VAL A 249 -22.86 -4.54 -10.57
N ASP A 250 -22.89 -4.76 -11.88
CA ASP A 250 -22.88 -6.08 -12.50
C ASP A 250 -21.59 -6.34 -13.27
N LYS A 251 -21.43 -7.60 -13.68
CA LYS A 251 -20.31 -7.97 -14.54
C LYS A 251 -20.36 -7.18 -15.85
N ASP A 252 -19.18 -6.74 -16.29
CA ASP A 252 -18.91 -5.94 -17.49
C ASP A 252 -19.26 -4.44 -17.35
N ASP A 253 -19.71 -3.98 -16.18
CA ASP A 253 -19.91 -2.55 -15.91
C ASP A 253 -18.58 -1.80 -15.81
N LEU A 254 -18.59 -0.56 -16.32
CA LEU A 254 -17.49 0.40 -16.14
C LEU A 254 -17.52 0.97 -14.73
N VAL A 255 -16.38 0.97 -14.08
CA VAL A 255 -16.19 1.58 -12.77
C VAL A 255 -14.96 2.49 -12.76
N PHE A 256 -15.01 3.50 -11.89
CA PHE A 256 -13.89 4.39 -11.59
C PHE A 256 -13.45 4.21 -10.14
N VAL A 257 -12.15 4.18 -9.91
CA VAL A 257 -11.59 4.19 -8.54
C VAL A 257 -10.81 5.48 -8.36
N ILE A 258 -11.13 6.23 -7.31
CA ILE A 258 -10.50 7.52 -7.03
C ILE A 258 -9.80 7.44 -5.68
N GLY A 259 -8.49 7.73 -5.65
CA GLY A 259 -7.75 7.67 -4.40
C GLY A 259 -6.29 8.05 -4.53
N ASN A 260 -5.54 7.76 -3.49
CA ASN A 260 -4.16 8.17 -3.34
C ASN A 260 -3.23 6.95 -3.43
N PRO A 261 -2.92 6.43 -4.64
CA PRO A 261 -2.00 5.31 -4.79
C PRO A 261 -0.62 5.68 -4.26
N GLY A 262 0.02 4.78 -3.54
CA GLY A 262 1.30 4.97 -2.89
C GLY A 262 2.42 5.30 -3.90
N ARG A 263 3.33 4.37 -4.14
CA ARG A 263 4.39 4.57 -5.13
C ARG A 263 4.43 3.41 -6.12
N THR A 264 4.47 3.74 -7.42
CA THR A 264 4.84 2.83 -8.49
C THR A 264 6.26 3.13 -8.99
N ASN A 265 6.82 2.20 -9.74
CA ASN A 265 8.14 2.32 -10.37
C ASN A 265 8.04 1.85 -11.83
N ARG A 266 7.03 2.31 -12.54
CA ARG A 266 6.77 1.98 -13.96
C ARG A 266 7.70 2.73 -14.91
N GLY A 267 8.28 3.84 -14.41
CA GLY A 267 9.34 4.58 -15.07
C GLY A 267 10.69 3.87 -15.06
N TYR A 268 10.89 2.84 -14.27
CA TYR A 268 12.18 2.15 -14.16
C TYR A 268 12.65 1.57 -15.48
N THR A 269 13.96 1.67 -15.72
CA THR A 269 14.66 0.95 -16.80
C THR A 269 14.75 -0.54 -16.49
N VAL A 270 15.03 -1.36 -17.50
CA VAL A 270 15.24 -2.80 -17.31
C VAL A 270 16.33 -3.08 -16.27
N ALA A 271 17.44 -2.34 -16.30
CA ALA A 271 18.54 -2.49 -15.33
C ALA A 271 18.10 -2.22 -13.88
N GLN A 272 17.24 -1.22 -13.64
CA GLN A 272 16.67 -0.95 -12.31
C GLN A 272 15.75 -2.09 -11.84
N LEU A 273 14.96 -2.66 -12.74
CA LEU A 273 14.11 -3.82 -12.42
C LEU A 273 14.94 -5.06 -12.10
N GLU A 274 16.05 -5.27 -12.81
CA GLU A 274 16.97 -6.37 -12.53
C GLU A 274 17.67 -6.23 -11.18
N TYR A 275 18.15 -5.03 -10.83
CA TYR A 275 18.67 -4.76 -9.48
C TYR A 275 17.58 -4.99 -8.40
N THR A 276 16.37 -4.53 -8.66
CA THR A 276 15.23 -4.73 -7.74
C THR A 276 14.92 -6.21 -7.54
N ARG A 277 14.92 -7.00 -8.62
CA ARG A 277 14.67 -8.45 -8.62
C ARG A 277 15.77 -9.24 -7.92
N ASP A 278 17.04 -8.90 -8.15
CA ASP A 278 18.17 -9.75 -7.79
C ASP A 278 18.84 -9.33 -6.46
N VAL A 279 18.70 -8.08 -6.05
CA VAL A 279 19.35 -7.54 -4.84
C VAL A 279 18.31 -7.00 -3.85
N ASN A 280 17.49 -6.00 -4.23
CA ASN A 280 16.68 -5.26 -3.28
C ASN A 280 15.55 -6.13 -2.67
N LEU A 281 14.66 -6.70 -3.50
CA LEU A 281 13.53 -7.49 -2.99
C LEU A 281 13.97 -8.78 -2.25
N PRO A 282 14.99 -9.53 -2.70
CA PRO A 282 15.49 -10.68 -1.93
C PRO A 282 16.05 -10.31 -0.55
N ALA A 283 16.79 -9.20 -0.43
CA ALA A 283 17.28 -8.73 0.86
C ALA A 283 16.16 -8.27 1.79
N THR A 284 15.19 -7.51 1.24
CA THR A 284 14.00 -7.07 1.97
C THR A 284 13.17 -8.26 2.48
N LEU A 285 12.95 -9.25 1.62
CA LEU A 285 12.19 -10.45 1.97
C LEU A 285 12.88 -11.25 3.07
N ALA A 286 14.19 -11.48 2.96
CA ALA A 286 14.96 -12.19 4.00
C ALA A 286 14.91 -11.48 5.36
N PHE A 287 14.97 -10.14 5.36
CA PHE A 287 14.77 -9.36 6.57
C PHE A 287 13.38 -9.58 7.16
N ILE A 288 12.32 -9.44 6.36
CA ILE A 288 10.93 -9.62 6.81
C ILE A 288 10.71 -11.05 7.34
N ASP A 289 11.16 -12.06 6.60
CA ASP A 289 11.01 -13.48 6.96
C ASP A 289 11.61 -13.78 8.33
N SER A 290 12.82 -13.29 8.61
CA SER A 290 13.48 -13.51 9.88
C SER A 290 12.74 -12.86 11.05
N ARG A 291 12.14 -11.68 10.83
CA ARG A 291 11.37 -10.95 11.87
C ARG A 291 10.01 -11.58 12.11
N ALA A 292 9.30 -11.98 11.06
CA ALA A 292 8.04 -12.71 11.17
C ALA A 292 8.23 -14.04 11.92
N ALA A 293 9.26 -14.81 11.58
CA ALA A 293 9.58 -16.06 12.26
C ALA A 293 9.87 -15.85 13.77
N ALA A 294 10.59 -14.80 14.13
CA ALA A 294 10.87 -14.47 15.53
C ALA A 294 9.60 -14.14 16.31
N LEU A 295 8.68 -13.34 15.74
CA LEU A 295 7.40 -13.00 16.37
C LEU A 295 6.49 -14.23 16.48
N GLN A 296 6.44 -15.10 15.45
CA GLN A 296 5.70 -16.35 15.50
C GLN A 296 6.21 -17.29 16.59
N ALA A 297 7.54 -17.45 16.68
CA ALA A 297 8.17 -18.25 17.73
C ALA A 297 7.85 -17.72 19.13
N TYR A 298 7.89 -16.40 19.33
CA TYR A 298 7.52 -15.79 20.61
C TYR A 298 6.04 -16.01 20.95
N LEU A 299 5.12 -15.80 20.00
CA LEU A 299 3.69 -16.04 20.21
C LEU A 299 3.39 -17.51 20.56
N ALA A 300 4.14 -18.47 20.01
CA ALA A 300 4.01 -19.88 20.32
C ALA A 300 4.37 -20.23 21.80
N THR A 301 5.06 -19.34 22.52
CA THR A 301 5.32 -19.50 23.97
C THR A 301 4.11 -19.17 24.83
N GLY A 302 3.04 -18.61 24.28
CA GLY A 302 1.81 -18.24 24.99
C GLY A 302 1.98 -17.05 25.93
N PRO A 303 2.44 -15.88 25.46
CA PRO A 303 2.61 -14.69 26.30
C PRO A 303 1.26 -14.17 26.85
N ASP A 304 1.27 -13.56 28.04
CA ASP A 304 0.07 -13.04 28.71
C ASP A 304 -0.63 -11.91 27.92
N ASN A 305 0.13 -11.09 27.18
CA ASN A 305 -0.41 -10.02 26.31
C ASN A 305 0.11 -10.19 24.88
N PRO A 306 -0.55 -11.02 24.04
CA PRO A 306 -0.12 -11.30 22.68
C PRO A 306 -0.45 -10.21 21.66
N ASP A 307 -1.44 -9.34 21.92
CA ASP A 307 -2.04 -8.48 20.89
C ASP A 307 -1.09 -7.46 20.24
N PRO A 308 -0.19 -6.78 20.96
CA PRO A 308 0.79 -5.91 20.31
C PRO A 308 1.73 -6.67 19.37
N ILE A 309 2.06 -7.92 19.70
CA ILE A 309 2.93 -8.78 18.89
C ILE A 309 2.16 -9.35 17.69
N ARG A 310 0.90 -9.73 17.88
CA ARG A 310 0.02 -10.16 16.76
C ARG A 310 -0.15 -9.04 15.74
N SER A 311 -0.36 -7.80 16.19
CA SER A 311 -0.46 -6.63 15.29
C SER A 311 0.83 -6.39 14.50
N GLN A 312 2.00 -6.52 15.14
CA GLN A 312 3.28 -6.42 14.44
C GLN A 312 3.47 -7.55 13.43
N LEU A 313 3.17 -8.79 13.82
CA LEU A 313 3.26 -9.96 12.94
C LEU A 313 2.36 -9.81 11.72
N PHE A 314 1.13 -9.34 11.91
CA PHE A 314 0.21 -9.05 10.82
C PHE A 314 0.83 -8.12 9.77
N GLY A 315 1.41 -6.99 10.19
CA GLY A 315 2.09 -6.05 9.29
C GLY A 315 3.27 -6.68 8.55
N LEU A 316 4.03 -7.57 9.21
CA LEU A 316 5.14 -8.28 8.59
C LEU A 316 4.66 -9.34 7.59
N LEU A 317 3.61 -10.12 7.88
CA LEU A 317 3.05 -11.12 6.97
C LEU A 317 2.46 -10.45 5.72
N ASN A 318 1.75 -9.33 5.88
CA ASN A 318 1.29 -8.52 4.75
C ASN A 318 2.46 -8.04 3.87
N SER A 319 3.54 -7.55 4.50
CA SER A 319 4.75 -7.12 3.81
C SER A 319 5.49 -8.28 3.12
N GLN A 320 5.50 -9.46 3.75
CA GLN A 320 6.08 -10.69 3.22
C GLN A 320 5.37 -11.12 1.92
N LYS A 321 4.04 -11.23 1.95
CA LYS A 321 3.24 -11.58 0.76
C LYS A 321 3.38 -10.55 -0.35
N SER A 322 3.30 -9.28 -0.01
CA SER A 322 3.45 -8.17 -0.94
C SER A 322 4.84 -8.18 -1.62
N THR A 323 5.92 -8.29 -0.83
CA THR A 323 7.30 -8.33 -1.35
C THR A 323 7.56 -9.62 -2.14
N GLY A 324 7.11 -10.76 -1.63
CA GLY A 324 7.22 -12.06 -2.31
C GLY A 324 6.46 -12.10 -3.64
N GLY A 325 5.27 -11.51 -3.69
CA GLY A 325 4.48 -11.43 -4.92
C GLY A 325 5.12 -10.53 -5.98
N ARG A 326 5.65 -9.36 -5.58
CA ARG A 326 6.45 -8.48 -6.47
C ARG A 326 7.68 -9.19 -7.01
N LEU A 327 8.44 -9.87 -6.15
CA LEU A 327 9.61 -10.64 -6.54
C LEU A 327 9.25 -11.75 -7.52
N ARG A 328 8.17 -12.50 -7.27
CA ARG A 328 7.66 -13.53 -8.18
C ARG A 328 7.29 -12.94 -9.53
N GLY A 329 6.61 -11.79 -9.54
CA GLY A 329 6.26 -11.07 -10.76
C GLY A 329 7.49 -10.66 -11.58
N LEU A 330 8.52 -10.08 -10.96
CA LEU A 330 9.75 -9.69 -11.64
C LEU A 330 10.62 -10.88 -12.08
N ARG A 331 10.46 -12.05 -11.46
CA ARG A 331 11.13 -13.30 -11.89
C ARG A 331 10.45 -13.96 -13.09
N ASP A 332 9.25 -13.51 -13.46
CA ASP A 332 8.63 -13.95 -14.70
C ASP A 332 9.35 -13.32 -15.90
N PRO A 333 9.98 -14.12 -16.78
CA PRO A 333 10.73 -13.60 -17.91
C PRO A 333 9.86 -12.82 -18.91
N TYR A 334 8.54 -13.08 -18.95
CA TYR A 334 7.62 -12.31 -19.77
C TYR A 334 7.55 -10.84 -19.36
N ILE A 335 7.53 -10.56 -18.05
CA ILE A 335 7.45 -9.19 -17.52
C ILE A 335 8.69 -8.38 -17.90
N ILE A 336 9.87 -8.95 -17.69
CA ILE A 336 11.13 -8.27 -18.05
C ILE A 336 11.24 -8.08 -19.57
N ALA A 337 10.90 -9.09 -20.37
CA ALA A 337 10.90 -8.96 -21.84
C ALA A 337 9.93 -7.89 -22.33
N ARG A 338 8.70 -7.81 -21.74
CA ARG A 338 7.71 -6.78 -22.07
C ARG A 338 8.22 -5.36 -21.73
N ARG A 339 8.89 -5.21 -20.58
CA ARG A 339 9.55 -3.94 -20.18
C ARG A 339 10.71 -3.60 -21.13
N ALA A 340 11.50 -4.57 -21.56
CA ALA A 340 12.57 -4.36 -22.52
C ALA A 340 12.03 -3.85 -23.87
N LYS A 341 10.90 -4.39 -24.34
CA LYS A 341 10.23 -3.90 -25.57
C LYS A 341 9.69 -2.47 -25.41
N ALA A 342 9.17 -2.11 -24.22
CA ALA A 342 8.73 -0.75 -23.95
C ALA A 342 9.94 0.22 -23.88
N GLU A 343 11.08 -0.18 -23.31
CA GLU A 343 12.30 0.61 -23.28
C GLU A 343 12.91 0.78 -24.69
N GLU A 344 12.94 -0.28 -25.51
CA GLU A 344 13.34 -0.20 -26.93
C GLU A 344 12.49 0.81 -27.69
N ALA A 345 11.15 0.78 -27.50
CA ALA A 345 10.22 1.71 -28.17
C ALA A 345 10.45 3.16 -27.69
N PHE A 346 10.66 3.38 -26.41
CA PHE A 346 11.00 4.70 -25.86
C PHE A 346 12.30 5.25 -26.42
N VAL A 347 13.37 4.47 -26.43
CA VAL A 347 14.67 4.87 -27.02
C VAL A 347 14.59 5.10 -28.53
N ALA A 348 13.71 4.40 -29.25
CA ALA A 348 13.47 4.62 -30.66
C ALA A 348 12.76 5.96 -30.93
N ALA A 349 11.77 6.32 -30.08
CA ALA A 349 11.06 7.59 -30.14
C ALA A 349 11.91 8.77 -29.66
N THR A 350 12.86 8.53 -28.75
CA THR A 350 13.68 9.54 -28.06
C THR A 350 15.16 9.12 -28.10
N PRO A 351 15.87 9.33 -29.21
CA PRO A 351 17.24 8.81 -29.39
C PRO A 351 18.25 9.29 -28.34
N GLU A 352 18.06 10.48 -27.76
CA GLU A 352 18.87 11.03 -26.67
C GLU A 352 18.74 10.22 -25.37
N ALA A 353 17.61 9.56 -25.13
CA ALA A 353 17.41 8.68 -23.97
C ALA A 353 18.36 7.47 -23.98
N ARG A 354 18.88 7.06 -25.14
CA ARG A 354 19.80 5.91 -25.25
C ARG A 354 21.02 6.05 -24.35
N ALA A 355 21.65 7.22 -24.31
CA ALA A 355 22.81 7.47 -23.48
C ALA A 355 22.44 7.46 -21.98
N LEU A 356 21.26 7.98 -21.62
CA LEU A 356 20.77 8.01 -20.24
C LEU A 356 20.45 6.60 -19.74
N VAL A 357 19.81 5.76 -20.56
CA VAL A 357 19.53 4.35 -20.23
C VAL A 357 20.85 3.58 -20.02
N ALA A 358 21.85 3.80 -20.87
CA ALA A 358 23.16 3.16 -20.71
C ALA A 358 23.88 3.60 -19.41
N GLN A 359 23.83 4.90 -19.07
CA GLN A 359 24.38 5.40 -17.80
C GLN A 359 23.62 4.83 -16.60
N MET A 360 22.30 4.74 -16.68
CA MET A 360 21.50 4.10 -15.63
C MET A 360 21.89 2.63 -15.43
N ALA A 361 22.11 1.89 -16.51
CA ALA A 361 22.56 0.49 -16.43
C ALA A 361 23.94 0.36 -15.75
N GLU A 362 24.85 1.32 -15.97
CA GLU A 362 26.16 1.35 -15.29
C GLU A 362 26.01 1.62 -13.79
N VAL A 363 25.14 2.56 -13.38
CA VAL A 363 24.84 2.83 -11.98
C VAL A 363 24.25 1.59 -11.31
N GLN A 364 23.29 0.91 -11.97
CA GLN A 364 22.69 -0.31 -11.42
C GLN A 364 23.67 -1.47 -11.31
N ALA A 365 24.62 -1.60 -12.24
CA ALA A 365 25.68 -2.60 -12.15
C ALA A 365 26.59 -2.34 -10.93
N GLN A 366 26.93 -1.07 -10.66
CA GLN A 366 27.70 -0.69 -9.46
C GLN A 366 26.92 -0.95 -8.17
N LYS A 367 25.62 -0.61 -8.12
CA LYS A 367 24.76 -0.94 -6.98
C LYS A 367 24.64 -2.45 -6.77
N SER A 368 24.55 -3.24 -7.84
CA SER A 368 24.52 -4.70 -7.77
C SER A 368 25.81 -5.30 -7.22
N ALA A 369 26.96 -4.70 -7.53
CA ALA A 369 28.25 -5.10 -6.96
C ALA A 369 28.31 -4.89 -5.44
N LEU A 370 27.57 -3.93 -4.89
CA LEU A 370 27.38 -3.72 -3.45
C LEU A 370 26.30 -4.65 -2.83
N GLY A 371 25.83 -5.65 -3.56
CA GLY A 371 24.76 -6.56 -3.10
C GLY A 371 25.06 -7.26 -1.76
N PRO A 372 26.26 -7.79 -1.51
CA PRO A 372 26.63 -8.34 -0.21
C PRO A 372 26.55 -7.32 0.93
N ASP A 373 27.04 -6.11 0.70
CA ASP A 373 27.00 -4.99 1.64
C ASP A 373 25.54 -4.57 1.93
N PHE A 374 24.72 -4.47 0.88
CA PHE A 374 23.30 -4.14 1.01
C PHE A 374 22.55 -5.14 1.89
N LYS A 375 22.76 -6.45 1.66
CA LYS A 375 22.14 -7.52 2.45
C LYS A 375 22.55 -7.49 3.93
N ALA A 376 23.78 -7.11 4.22
CA ALA A 376 24.30 -7.07 5.58
C ALA A 376 23.94 -5.77 6.34
N PHE A 377 23.96 -4.63 5.64
CA PHE A 377 23.97 -3.33 6.31
C PHE A 377 22.68 -2.52 6.14
N ALA A 378 21.88 -2.73 5.07
CA ALA A 378 20.71 -1.92 4.79
C ALA A 378 19.65 -1.94 5.92
N TYR A 379 19.52 -3.06 6.64
CA TYR A 379 18.57 -3.25 7.70
C TYR A 379 19.21 -3.36 9.09
N LEU A 380 20.53 -3.33 9.17
CA LEU A 380 21.23 -3.34 10.44
C LEU A 380 20.89 -2.06 11.23
N PHE A 381 20.61 -2.20 12.50
CA PHE A 381 20.12 -1.13 13.38
C PHE A 381 18.72 -0.59 13.00
N ASN A 382 17.85 -1.41 12.40
CA ASN A 382 16.48 -1.00 12.14
C ASN A 382 15.79 -0.61 13.47
N ALA A 383 15.22 0.60 13.53
CA ALA A 383 14.69 1.14 14.77
C ALA A 383 13.52 0.33 15.37
N ARG A 384 12.72 -0.32 14.52
CA ARG A 384 11.52 -1.05 14.95
C ARG A 384 11.74 -2.55 15.13
N TYR A 385 12.54 -3.14 14.25
CA TYR A 385 12.72 -4.59 14.13
C TYR A 385 14.18 -5.02 14.23
N GLY A 386 15.07 -4.16 14.69
CA GLY A 386 16.48 -4.48 14.92
C GLY A 386 16.75 -4.90 16.36
N SER A 387 17.91 -5.51 16.59
CA SER A 387 18.42 -5.83 17.94
C SER A 387 18.60 -4.56 18.76
N ALA A 388 17.97 -4.51 19.92
CA ALA A 388 18.15 -3.41 20.87
C ALA A 388 19.61 -3.36 21.38
N LEU A 389 20.26 -4.51 21.57
CA LEU A 389 21.64 -4.58 21.98
C LEU A 389 22.59 -3.91 20.97
N LEU A 390 22.45 -4.22 19.69
CA LEU A 390 23.28 -3.58 18.65
C LEU A 390 22.96 -2.09 18.47
N GLN A 391 21.71 -1.69 18.62
CA GLN A 391 21.33 -0.27 18.59
C GLN A 391 21.94 0.49 19.79
N ARG A 392 21.88 -0.08 21.01
CA ARG A 392 22.50 0.46 22.23
C ARG A 392 24.02 0.55 22.07
N ALA A 393 24.64 -0.51 21.54
CA ALA A 393 26.09 -0.53 21.25
C ALA A 393 26.48 0.55 20.25
N ARG A 394 25.66 0.78 19.21
CA ARG A 394 25.86 1.88 18.26
C ARG A 394 25.72 3.24 18.93
N ALA A 395 24.67 3.44 19.73
CA ALA A 395 24.49 4.70 20.47
C ALA A 395 25.71 4.98 21.36
N ALA A 396 26.16 4.02 22.14
CA ALA A 396 27.35 4.13 22.98
C ALA A 396 28.62 4.41 22.18
N ALA A 397 28.85 3.71 21.07
CA ALA A 397 30.02 3.90 20.20
C ALA A 397 30.06 5.33 19.58
N MET A 398 28.89 5.97 19.44
CA MET A 398 28.75 7.32 18.89
C MET A 398 28.62 8.40 20.00
N GLY A 399 28.74 8.04 21.28
CA GLY A 399 28.62 8.96 22.40
C GLY A 399 27.19 9.36 22.76
N GLY A 400 26.19 8.62 22.28
CA GLY A 400 24.76 8.78 22.62
C GLY A 400 24.33 8.00 23.85
N ASP A 401 23.07 8.13 24.26
CA ASP A 401 22.49 7.45 25.42
C ASP A 401 21.87 6.11 25.01
N PRO A 402 22.43 4.96 25.45
CA PRO A 402 21.87 3.65 25.17
C PRO A 402 20.59 3.33 25.98
N SER A 403 20.33 4.05 27.08
CA SER A 403 19.21 3.75 27.97
C SER A 403 17.84 4.06 27.37
N ALA A 404 17.80 4.92 26.34
CA ALA A 404 16.56 5.28 25.62
C ALA A 404 16.01 4.12 24.74
N ILE A 405 16.78 3.05 24.51
CA ILE A 405 16.41 1.95 23.64
C ILE A 405 15.93 0.76 24.48
N ALA A 406 14.64 0.43 24.39
CA ALA A 406 14.06 -0.70 25.11
C ALA A 406 14.29 -2.02 24.38
N ALA A 407 14.71 -3.06 25.11
CA ALA A 407 14.78 -4.41 24.58
C ALA A 407 13.40 -5.07 24.61
N GLY A 408 13.06 -5.77 23.52
CA GLY A 408 11.82 -6.52 23.39
C GLY A 408 12.01 -8.03 23.66
N PRO A 409 10.92 -8.79 23.67
CA PRO A 409 10.96 -10.23 23.95
C PRO A 409 11.60 -11.06 22.83
N THR A 410 11.82 -10.47 21.67
CA THR A 410 12.43 -11.11 20.48
C THR A 410 13.90 -10.75 20.30
N GLU A 411 14.54 -10.14 21.30
CA GLU A 411 15.90 -9.61 21.22
C GLU A 411 16.93 -10.64 20.74
N GLU A 412 16.95 -11.84 21.34
CA GLU A 412 17.88 -12.90 20.95
C GLU A 412 17.71 -13.32 19.48
N ALA A 413 16.48 -13.44 19.02
CA ALA A 413 16.18 -13.83 17.65
C ALA A 413 16.58 -12.72 16.64
N TYR A 414 16.33 -11.47 16.96
CA TYR A 414 16.72 -10.33 16.13
C TYR A 414 18.24 -10.17 16.06
N LEU A 415 18.91 -10.25 17.21
CA LEU A 415 20.37 -10.23 17.29
C LEU A 415 20.99 -11.36 16.46
N THR A 416 20.49 -12.59 16.63
CA THR A 416 20.98 -13.74 15.87
C THR A 416 20.82 -13.54 14.36
N ALA A 417 19.68 -13.03 13.89
CA ALA A 417 19.45 -12.77 12.47
C ALA A 417 20.36 -11.66 11.91
N GLU A 418 20.64 -10.61 12.66
CA GLU A 418 21.57 -9.56 12.27
C GLU A 418 23.01 -10.07 12.21
N LEU A 419 23.42 -10.84 13.20
CA LEU A 419 24.75 -11.47 13.20
C LEU A 419 24.90 -12.50 12.06
N GLN A 420 23.82 -13.20 11.70
CA GLN A 420 23.82 -14.11 10.56
C GLN A 420 24.02 -13.37 9.23
N ALA A 421 23.40 -12.22 9.04
CA ALA A 421 23.61 -11.37 7.89
C ALA A 421 25.05 -10.86 7.80
N LEU A 422 25.62 -10.45 8.94
CA LEU A 422 27.04 -10.06 9.03
C LEU A 422 27.98 -11.23 8.74
N GLN A 423 27.73 -12.40 9.32
CA GLN A 423 28.52 -13.60 9.07
C GLN A 423 28.54 -13.94 7.57
N GLN A 424 27.38 -13.96 6.93
CA GLN A 424 27.25 -14.24 5.49
C GLN A 424 28.03 -13.21 4.63
N TYR A 425 28.03 -11.94 5.05
CA TYR A 425 28.83 -10.89 4.40
C TYR A 425 30.31 -11.24 4.42
N TYR A 426 30.89 -11.59 5.59
CA TYR A 426 32.30 -11.92 5.72
C TYR A 426 32.67 -13.21 4.96
N GLU A 427 31.82 -14.22 4.97
CA GLU A 427 32.00 -15.44 4.20
C GLU A 427 31.99 -15.18 2.68
N THR A 428 31.09 -14.28 2.22
CA THR A 428 30.96 -13.97 0.79
C THR A 428 32.11 -13.10 0.27
N THR A 429 32.54 -12.12 1.07
CA THR A 429 33.55 -11.14 0.68
C THR A 429 34.98 -11.60 0.96
N GLY A 430 35.17 -12.61 1.81
CA GLY A 430 36.50 -13.05 2.28
C GLY A 430 37.18 -12.03 3.20
N ALA A 431 36.46 -11.03 3.69
CA ALA A 431 37.01 -10.07 4.65
C ALA A 431 37.29 -10.74 6.00
N PRO A 432 38.25 -10.22 6.81
CA PRO A 432 38.50 -10.75 8.14
C PRO A 432 37.24 -10.73 9.01
N MET A 433 36.82 -11.93 9.48
CA MET A 433 35.62 -12.10 10.27
C MET A 433 35.85 -11.69 11.73
N PRO A 434 34.99 -10.86 12.32
CA PRO A 434 35.03 -10.52 13.76
C PRO A 434 35.07 -11.77 14.65
N LYS A 435 35.83 -11.72 15.74
CA LYS A 435 35.99 -12.88 16.65
C LYS A 435 34.68 -13.43 17.15
N VAL A 436 33.72 -12.55 17.43
CA VAL A 436 32.40 -12.91 17.96
C VAL A 436 31.57 -13.74 16.95
N LEU A 437 31.89 -13.67 15.66
CA LEU A 437 31.20 -14.42 14.60
C LEU A 437 31.91 -15.72 14.20
N GLN A 438 33.12 -15.98 14.68
CA GLN A 438 33.92 -17.15 14.28
C GLN A 438 33.31 -18.49 14.72
N GLY A 439 32.54 -18.49 15.82
CA GLY A 439 31.75 -19.64 16.29
C GLY A 439 30.36 -19.75 15.66
N GLY A 440 29.97 -18.80 14.82
CA GLY A 440 28.65 -18.70 14.22
C GLY A 440 27.75 -17.65 14.87
N ALA A 441 26.72 -17.23 14.15
CA ALA A 441 25.84 -16.14 14.59
C ALA A 441 25.11 -16.44 15.92
N ALA A 442 24.62 -17.68 16.11
CA ALA A 442 23.91 -18.06 17.33
C ALA A 442 24.83 -18.06 18.56
N GLU A 443 26.06 -18.61 18.43
CA GLU A 443 27.04 -18.56 19.53
C GLU A 443 27.47 -17.11 19.82
N GLY A 444 27.64 -16.30 18.78
CA GLY A 444 27.92 -14.87 18.89
C GLY A 444 26.82 -14.10 19.63
N ALA A 445 25.54 -14.36 19.31
CA ALA A 445 24.41 -13.75 19.97
C ALA A 445 24.36 -14.13 21.47
N ALA A 446 24.46 -15.41 21.76
CA ALA A 446 24.51 -15.90 23.15
C ALA A 446 25.69 -15.29 23.95
N PHE A 447 26.85 -15.20 23.33
CA PHE A 447 28.03 -14.56 23.93
C PHE A 447 27.78 -13.08 24.23
N LEU A 448 27.25 -12.30 23.27
CA LEU A 448 26.98 -10.89 23.45
C LEU A 448 25.92 -10.63 24.52
N LEU A 449 24.83 -11.40 24.53
CA LEU A 449 23.78 -11.26 25.54
C LEU A 449 24.28 -11.60 26.97
N ALA A 450 25.19 -12.55 27.08
CA ALA A 450 25.73 -12.97 28.38
C ALA A 450 26.84 -12.03 28.92
N ASN A 451 27.57 -11.33 28.03
CA ASN A 451 28.79 -10.61 28.42
C ASN A 451 28.76 -9.10 28.18
N SER A 452 27.72 -8.57 27.47
CA SER A 452 27.57 -7.13 27.30
C SER A 452 26.68 -6.53 28.40
N PRO A 453 27.19 -5.56 29.18
CA PRO A 453 26.38 -4.81 30.14
C PRO A 453 25.20 -4.09 29.49
N LEU A 454 25.28 -3.79 28.18
CA LEU A 454 24.19 -3.17 27.40
C LEU A 454 22.99 -4.11 27.19
N ALA A 455 23.12 -5.41 27.45
CA ALA A 455 22.00 -6.36 27.40
C ALA A 455 21.07 -6.25 28.62
N GLY A 456 21.54 -5.66 29.71
CA GLY A 456 20.80 -5.55 30.98
C GLY A 456 19.65 -4.54 30.94
N SER A 457 18.87 -4.52 32.05
CA SER A 457 17.78 -3.57 32.25
C SER A 457 18.23 -2.13 32.51
N SER A 458 19.48 -1.94 32.96
CA SER A 458 20.13 -0.65 33.12
C SER A 458 21.38 -0.63 32.24
N PRO A 459 21.24 -0.36 30.96
CA PRO A 459 22.32 -0.49 29.98
C PRO A 459 23.38 0.59 30.22
N GLU A 460 24.59 0.18 30.59
CA GLU A 460 25.75 1.05 30.72
C GLU A 460 26.89 0.51 29.88
N ALA A 461 27.44 1.35 29.00
CA ALA A 461 28.57 0.98 28.15
C ALA A 461 29.88 1.02 28.94
N THR A 462 30.70 -0.02 28.81
CA THR A 462 32.09 -0.04 29.26
C THR A 462 33.05 0.01 28.08
N ALA A 463 34.29 0.41 28.29
CA ALA A 463 35.28 0.49 27.20
C ALA A 463 35.56 -0.87 26.52
N ASP A 464 35.38 -1.96 27.25
CA ASP A 464 35.64 -3.34 26.80
C ASP A 464 34.34 -4.10 26.48
N ASP A 465 33.19 -3.40 26.35
CA ASP A 465 31.91 -4.04 26.02
C ASP A 465 31.98 -4.75 24.68
N PRO A 466 31.73 -6.07 24.60
CA PRO A 466 31.92 -6.84 23.38
C PRO A 466 30.95 -6.44 22.26
N ALA A 467 29.75 -5.92 22.56
CA ALA A 467 28.82 -5.42 21.54
C ALA A 467 29.33 -4.07 20.98
N VAL A 468 29.85 -3.19 21.82
CA VAL A 468 30.46 -1.92 21.37
C VAL A 468 31.68 -2.19 20.49
N LEU A 469 32.55 -3.12 20.91
CA LEU A 469 33.74 -3.49 20.12
C LEU A 469 33.36 -4.08 18.75
N LEU A 470 32.34 -4.94 18.69
CA LEU A 470 31.80 -5.45 17.41
C LEU A 470 31.32 -4.30 16.51
N VAL A 471 30.50 -3.39 17.06
CA VAL A 471 29.98 -2.26 16.28
C VAL A 471 31.11 -1.38 15.78
N GLN A 472 32.11 -1.07 16.61
CA GLN A 472 33.30 -0.28 16.20
C GLN A 472 34.10 -0.98 15.09
N GLU A 473 34.19 -2.31 15.11
CA GLU A 473 34.90 -3.10 14.08
C GLU A 473 34.15 -3.07 12.73
N VAL A 474 32.78 -3.13 12.72
CA VAL A 474 31.99 -3.16 11.49
C VAL A 474 31.66 -1.76 10.96
N MET A 475 31.62 -0.72 11.81
CA MET A 475 31.19 0.63 11.48
C MET A 475 31.92 1.25 10.27
N PRO A 476 33.25 1.13 10.09
CA PRO A 476 33.93 1.69 8.92
C PRO A 476 33.41 1.13 7.59
N ARG A 477 33.00 -0.15 7.57
CA ARG A 477 32.41 -0.78 6.38
C ARG A 477 31.01 -0.28 6.11
N ILE A 478 30.20 -0.12 7.17
CA ILE A 478 28.86 0.43 7.08
C ILE A 478 28.90 1.86 6.52
N GLN A 479 29.85 2.68 7.01
CA GLN A 479 30.02 4.04 6.54
C GLN A 479 30.45 4.09 5.06
N ALA A 480 31.44 3.28 4.69
CA ALA A 480 31.89 3.20 3.29
C ALA A 480 30.78 2.73 2.34
N PHE A 481 29.99 1.74 2.75
CA PHE A 481 28.79 1.32 2.01
C PHE A 481 27.79 2.46 1.90
N GLY A 482 27.45 3.13 3.02
CA GLY A 482 26.49 4.23 3.06
C GLY A 482 26.88 5.37 2.13
N GLU A 483 28.15 5.79 2.13
CA GLU A 483 28.67 6.84 1.26
C GLU A 483 28.59 6.45 -0.23
N GLN A 484 29.04 5.25 -0.58
CA GLN A 484 29.00 4.78 -1.96
C GLN A 484 27.57 4.58 -2.46
N PHE A 485 26.72 3.95 -1.65
CA PHE A 485 25.35 3.68 -2.03
C PHE A 485 24.51 4.95 -2.14
N SER A 486 24.74 5.95 -1.26
CA SER A 486 24.11 7.27 -1.36
C SER A 486 24.51 8.00 -2.64
N ALA A 487 25.80 8.04 -2.96
CA ALA A 487 26.31 8.69 -4.18
C ALA A 487 25.73 8.05 -5.46
N LEU A 488 25.63 6.71 -5.50
CA LEU A 488 24.99 6.01 -6.62
C LEU A 488 23.48 6.26 -6.69
N SER A 489 22.82 6.38 -5.54
CA SER A 489 21.39 6.68 -5.48
C SER A 489 21.07 8.11 -5.91
N ASP A 490 21.98 9.07 -5.64
CA ASP A 490 21.85 10.45 -6.14
C ASP A 490 22.02 10.50 -7.66
N GLN A 491 23.02 9.77 -8.21
CA GLN A 491 23.19 9.64 -9.66
C GLN A 491 21.99 8.99 -10.33
N GLU A 492 21.43 7.93 -9.72
CA GLU A 492 20.20 7.28 -10.20
C GLU A 492 19.03 8.26 -10.26
N ARG A 493 18.84 9.07 -9.22
CA ARG A 493 17.78 10.07 -9.15
C ARG A 493 17.91 11.14 -10.23
N ASP A 494 19.12 11.64 -10.45
CA ASP A 494 19.41 12.61 -11.51
C ASP A 494 19.14 12.05 -12.91
N LEU A 495 19.51 10.79 -13.15
CA LEU A 495 19.23 10.11 -14.41
C LEU A 495 17.73 9.82 -14.58
N ALA A 496 17.05 9.40 -13.53
CA ALA A 496 15.59 9.18 -13.55
C ALA A 496 14.84 10.47 -13.90
N ALA A 497 15.23 11.61 -13.31
CA ALA A 497 14.63 12.92 -13.64
C ALA A 497 14.82 13.30 -15.12
N LYS A 498 16.00 13.04 -15.69
CA LYS A 498 16.26 13.29 -17.12
C LYS A 498 15.45 12.35 -18.01
N LEU A 499 15.37 11.07 -17.66
CA LEU A 499 14.56 10.07 -18.38
C LEU A 499 13.07 10.38 -18.29
N GLY A 500 12.57 10.78 -17.11
CA GLY A 500 11.20 11.17 -16.88
C GLY A 500 10.80 12.38 -17.74
N ARG A 501 11.65 13.40 -17.80
CA ARG A 501 11.46 14.58 -18.66
C ARG A 501 11.42 14.19 -20.13
N ALA A 502 12.37 13.40 -20.61
CA ALA A 502 12.43 12.94 -21.99
C ALA A 502 11.18 12.10 -22.35
N ARG A 503 10.67 11.31 -21.40
CA ARG A 503 9.43 10.54 -21.59
C ARG A 503 8.21 11.45 -21.67
N TYR A 504 8.11 12.45 -20.81
CA TYR A 504 7.02 13.41 -20.84
C TYR A 504 7.03 14.26 -22.13
N GLU A 505 8.20 14.70 -22.58
CA GLU A 505 8.35 15.43 -23.86
C GLU A 505 7.95 14.57 -25.08
N ALA A 506 8.22 13.24 -25.04
CA ALA A 506 7.91 12.33 -26.13
C ALA A 506 6.44 11.88 -26.17
N PHE A 507 5.82 11.66 -25.02
CA PHE A 507 4.51 11.01 -24.92
C PHE A 507 3.43 11.88 -24.27
N GLY A 508 3.80 13.00 -23.63
CA GLY A 508 2.85 13.86 -22.94
C GLY A 508 2.10 13.11 -21.83
N ASN A 509 0.81 13.38 -21.72
CA ASN A 509 -0.11 12.79 -20.73
C ASN A 509 -0.68 11.42 -21.09
N VAL A 510 -0.40 10.91 -22.31
CA VAL A 510 -0.88 9.58 -22.74
C VAL A 510 -0.37 8.46 -21.83
N VAL A 511 0.81 8.65 -21.22
CA VAL A 511 1.37 7.76 -20.22
C VAL A 511 1.34 8.48 -18.88
N PRO A 512 0.51 8.04 -17.91
CA PRO A 512 0.48 8.69 -16.59
C PRO A 512 1.81 8.54 -15.87
N PRO A 513 2.20 9.54 -15.05
CA PRO A 513 3.41 9.43 -14.22
C PRO A 513 3.23 8.39 -13.12
N ASP A 514 4.36 7.91 -12.60
CA ASP A 514 4.36 7.04 -11.43
C ASP A 514 3.56 7.66 -10.26
N ALA A 515 2.90 6.82 -9.49
CA ALA A 515 2.13 7.22 -8.33
C ALA A 515 3.06 7.74 -7.21
N THR A 516 2.60 8.74 -6.46
CA THR A 516 3.38 9.47 -5.46
C THR A 516 2.59 9.77 -4.18
N PHE A 517 1.58 8.95 -3.88
CA PHE A 517 0.59 9.19 -2.82
C PHE A 517 -0.16 10.51 -3.01
N SER A 518 -0.44 10.84 -4.26
CA SER A 518 -1.28 11.96 -4.68
C SER A 518 -2.56 11.47 -5.33
N LEU A 519 -3.59 12.31 -5.33
CA LEU A 519 -4.91 11.91 -5.82
C LEU A 519 -4.87 11.57 -7.31
N ARG A 520 -5.40 10.40 -7.65
CA ARG A 520 -5.54 9.85 -9.00
C ARG A 520 -6.92 9.27 -9.19
N PHE A 521 -7.33 9.14 -10.43
CA PHE A 521 -8.46 8.28 -10.78
C PHE A 521 -8.02 7.21 -11.79
N THR A 522 -8.71 6.10 -11.80
CA THR A 522 -8.48 5.00 -12.74
C THR A 522 -9.81 4.39 -13.16
N ASP A 523 -9.90 4.03 -14.42
CA ASP A 523 -11.02 3.32 -14.99
C ASP A 523 -10.80 1.80 -14.95
N GLY A 524 -11.89 1.04 -14.98
CA GLY A 524 -11.84 -0.41 -15.05
C GLY A 524 -13.20 -1.03 -15.35
N VAL A 525 -13.19 -2.32 -15.63
CA VAL A 525 -14.41 -3.09 -15.90
C VAL A 525 -14.53 -4.19 -14.86
N VAL A 526 -15.74 -4.37 -14.32
CA VAL A 526 -16.06 -5.43 -13.36
C VAL A 526 -15.98 -6.79 -14.07
N THR A 527 -15.01 -7.63 -13.72
CA THR A 527 -14.80 -8.91 -14.38
C THR A 527 -13.94 -9.85 -13.56
N GLY A 528 -14.22 -11.15 -13.67
CA GLY A 528 -13.35 -12.21 -13.14
C GLY A 528 -12.06 -12.34 -13.94
N TYR A 529 -11.28 -13.39 -13.65
CA TYR A 529 -10.01 -13.65 -14.33
C TYR A 529 -9.69 -15.14 -14.38
N PRO A 530 -8.82 -15.58 -15.31
CA PRO A 530 -8.34 -16.97 -15.33
C PRO A 530 -7.61 -17.32 -14.02
N TYR A 531 -8.08 -18.37 -13.35
CA TYR A 531 -7.59 -18.75 -12.03
C TYR A 531 -7.56 -20.27 -11.89
N ASN A 532 -6.41 -20.84 -11.54
CA ASN A 532 -6.22 -22.28 -11.29
C ASN A 532 -6.81 -23.20 -12.37
N GLY A 533 -6.65 -22.83 -13.66
CA GLY A 533 -7.18 -23.60 -14.80
C GLY A 533 -8.69 -23.45 -15.03
N THR A 534 -9.35 -22.56 -14.31
CA THR A 534 -10.77 -22.19 -14.45
C THR A 534 -10.93 -20.66 -14.45
N GLN A 535 -12.10 -20.16 -14.10
CA GLN A 535 -12.40 -18.74 -13.98
C GLN A 535 -12.78 -18.39 -12.53
N ALA A 536 -12.10 -17.40 -11.94
CA ALA A 536 -12.60 -16.75 -10.74
C ALA A 536 -13.86 -15.93 -11.10
N PRO A 537 -14.92 -15.96 -10.26
CA PRO A 537 -16.13 -15.17 -10.52
C PRO A 537 -15.84 -13.66 -10.46
N ALA A 538 -16.66 -12.84 -11.13
CA ALA A 538 -16.57 -11.39 -11.00
C ALA A 538 -17.00 -10.91 -9.59
N MET A 539 -17.89 -11.66 -8.94
CA MET A 539 -18.46 -11.35 -7.62
C MET A 539 -18.54 -12.58 -6.74
N THR A 540 -18.46 -12.37 -5.42
CA THR A 540 -18.77 -13.34 -4.37
C THR A 540 -20.06 -12.93 -3.66
N THR A 541 -20.70 -13.81 -2.92
CA THR A 541 -21.96 -13.54 -2.23
C THR A 541 -21.90 -13.99 -0.78
N LEU A 542 -22.90 -13.57 0.02
CA LEU A 542 -23.03 -14.01 1.42
C LEU A 542 -23.12 -15.54 1.57
N TYR A 543 -23.62 -16.27 0.54
CA TYR A 543 -23.53 -17.74 0.56
C TYR A 543 -22.12 -18.23 0.84
N GLY A 544 -21.12 -17.67 0.14
CA GLY A 544 -19.74 -18.08 0.33
C GLY A 544 -19.15 -17.64 1.69
N LEU A 545 -19.57 -16.52 2.24
CA LEU A 545 -19.18 -16.08 3.58
C LEU A 545 -19.61 -17.12 4.63
N PHE A 546 -20.88 -17.55 4.59
CA PHE A 546 -21.41 -18.54 5.51
C PHE A 546 -20.84 -19.95 5.24
N ASP A 547 -20.67 -20.33 3.96
CA ASP A 547 -20.05 -21.60 3.59
C ASP A 547 -18.64 -21.75 4.17
N HIS A 548 -17.82 -20.70 4.12
CA HIS A 548 -16.48 -20.69 4.73
C HIS A 548 -16.55 -20.88 6.24
N HIS A 549 -17.50 -20.23 6.91
CA HIS A 549 -17.70 -20.42 8.35
C HIS A 549 -18.03 -21.89 8.66
N TYR A 550 -19.05 -22.45 8.00
CA TYR A 550 -19.50 -23.81 8.27
C TYR A 550 -18.50 -24.87 7.83
N SER A 551 -17.77 -24.64 6.74
CA SER A 551 -16.82 -25.61 6.21
C SER A 551 -15.50 -25.65 6.97
N TYR A 552 -15.03 -24.51 7.48
CA TYR A 552 -13.69 -24.40 8.08
C TYR A 552 -13.70 -24.26 9.60
N CYS A 553 -14.77 -23.68 10.19
CA CYS A 553 -14.79 -23.34 11.61
C CYS A 553 -15.76 -24.17 12.45
N VAL A 554 -16.74 -24.82 11.83
CA VAL A 554 -17.66 -25.74 12.53
C VAL A 554 -17.09 -27.14 12.39
N ALA A 555 -16.36 -27.59 13.40
CA ALA A 555 -15.77 -28.91 13.39
C ALA A 555 -16.84 -30.01 13.60
N GLY A 556 -16.70 -31.15 12.88
CA GLY A 556 -17.37 -32.37 13.22
C GLY A 556 -16.92 -32.95 14.58
N GLU A 557 -17.67 -33.89 15.15
CA GLU A 557 -17.35 -34.57 16.41
C GLU A 557 -15.89 -35.03 16.43
N GLY A 558 -15.07 -34.50 17.34
CA GLY A 558 -13.67 -34.87 17.54
C GLY A 558 -12.63 -33.79 17.14
N SER A 559 -13.02 -32.65 16.62
CA SER A 559 -12.09 -31.54 16.41
C SER A 559 -11.78 -30.82 17.72
N THR A 560 -10.50 -30.73 18.07
CA THR A 560 -9.99 -30.08 19.28
C THR A 560 -9.80 -28.57 19.14
N SER A 561 -10.20 -27.98 18.00
CA SER A 561 -10.01 -26.56 17.72
C SER A 561 -11.28 -25.75 17.97
N GLU A 562 -11.65 -25.58 19.25
CA GLU A 562 -12.39 -24.38 19.69
C GLU A 562 -11.50 -23.11 19.56
N GLY A 563 -10.29 -23.28 19.02
CA GLY A 563 -9.31 -22.22 18.82
C GLY A 563 -9.63 -21.30 17.64
N ASP A 564 -8.93 -20.27 17.56
CA ASP A 564 -8.92 -19.15 16.64
C ASP A 564 -9.01 -19.57 15.15
N CYS A 565 -10.23 -19.58 14.61
CA CYS A 565 -10.50 -19.88 13.21
C CYS A 565 -10.70 -18.57 12.44
N ASP A 566 -9.88 -18.30 11.43
CA ASP A 566 -9.87 -17.05 10.66
C ASP A 566 -11.18 -16.80 9.88
N TRP A 567 -11.98 -17.85 9.61
CA TRP A 567 -13.28 -17.74 8.94
C TRP A 567 -14.47 -17.83 9.91
N ARG A 568 -14.28 -17.64 11.21
CA ARG A 568 -15.36 -17.65 12.19
C ARG A 568 -16.19 -16.38 12.10
N LEU A 569 -17.51 -16.53 11.87
CA LEU A 569 -18.45 -15.43 11.95
C LEU A 569 -18.77 -15.03 13.40
N PRO A 570 -18.93 -13.73 13.72
CA PRO A 570 -19.49 -13.27 14.97
C PRO A 570 -20.91 -13.77 15.19
N GLN A 571 -21.32 -13.96 16.46
CA GLN A 571 -22.63 -14.52 16.80
C GLN A 571 -23.79 -13.71 16.21
N GLN A 572 -23.70 -12.38 16.20
CA GLN A 572 -24.73 -11.52 15.61
C GLN A 572 -24.99 -11.77 14.11
N TRP A 573 -23.96 -12.22 13.36
CA TRP A 573 -24.11 -12.61 11.96
C TRP A 573 -24.83 -13.94 11.82
N LEU A 574 -24.51 -14.91 12.70
CA LEU A 574 -25.21 -16.21 12.73
C LEU A 574 -26.69 -16.02 13.12
N ASP A 575 -26.98 -15.16 14.08
CA ASP A 575 -28.37 -14.84 14.49
C ASP A 575 -29.15 -14.08 13.40
N ALA A 576 -28.42 -13.40 12.50
CA ALA A 576 -29.03 -12.65 11.39
C ALA A 576 -29.24 -13.49 10.12
N GLU A 577 -28.63 -14.65 9.98
CA GLU A 577 -28.58 -15.44 8.72
C GLU A 577 -29.97 -15.59 8.07
N SER A 578 -31.00 -15.92 8.85
CA SER A 578 -32.37 -16.11 8.35
C SER A 578 -33.04 -14.81 7.83
N ARG A 579 -32.49 -13.64 8.15
CA ARG A 579 -32.99 -12.33 7.72
C ARG A 579 -32.21 -11.76 6.55
N LEU A 580 -31.05 -12.34 6.22
CA LEU A 580 -30.17 -11.88 5.16
C LEU A 580 -30.58 -12.46 3.80
N ASN A 581 -30.46 -11.63 2.78
CA ASN A 581 -30.45 -12.13 1.41
C ASN A 581 -29.07 -12.70 1.08
N LEU A 582 -28.89 -14.01 1.21
CA LEU A 582 -27.59 -14.67 0.99
C LEU A 582 -27.06 -14.53 -0.43
N SER A 583 -27.87 -14.12 -1.41
CA SER A 583 -27.42 -13.79 -2.76
C SER A 583 -26.79 -12.40 -2.88
N THR A 584 -26.84 -11.58 -1.82
CA THR A 584 -26.21 -10.25 -1.81
C THR A 584 -24.73 -10.37 -2.09
N PRO A 585 -24.20 -9.65 -3.10
CA PRO A 585 -22.75 -9.61 -3.39
C PRO A 585 -21.96 -9.05 -2.20
N VAL A 586 -20.82 -9.69 -1.91
CA VAL A 586 -19.91 -9.30 -0.82
C VAL A 586 -18.69 -8.58 -1.36
N ASN A 587 -17.95 -9.25 -2.24
CA ASN A 587 -16.80 -8.64 -2.91
C ASN A 587 -16.92 -8.82 -4.43
N PHE A 588 -16.36 -7.86 -5.16
CA PHE A 588 -16.23 -7.96 -6.61
C PHE A 588 -14.82 -7.56 -7.05
N THR A 589 -14.49 -7.89 -8.29
CA THR A 589 -13.18 -7.61 -8.87
C THR A 589 -13.29 -6.76 -10.12
N SER A 590 -12.27 -5.92 -10.36
CA SER A 590 -12.18 -5.10 -11.57
C SER A 590 -10.76 -5.06 -12.16
N THR A 591 -10.69 -4.51 -13.39
CA THR A 591 -9.44 -4.23 -14.08
C THR A 591 -8.85 -2.86 -13.77
N SER A 592 -9.42 -2.09 -12.83
CA SER A 592 -8.87 -0.79 -12.43
C SER A 592 -7.42 -0.91 -11.98
N ASP A 593 -6.68 0.17 -12.12
CA ASP A 593 -5.26 0.21 -11.79
C ASP A 593 -5.05 0.77 -10.39
N THR A 594 -4.94 -0.09 -9.39
CA THR A 594 -4.73 0.31 -7.98
C THR A 594 -3.51 -0.38 -7.38
N ILE A 595 -2.92 0.28 -6.37
CA ILE A 595 -1.84 -0.24 -5.54
C ILE A 595 -2.09 0.10 -4.06
N GLY A 596 -1.14 -0.24 -3.17
CA GLY A 596 -1.18 0.20 -1.77
C GLY A 596 -1.33 1.72 -1.66
N GLY A 597 -2.16 2.20 -0.72
CA GLY A 597 -2.62 3.59 -0.63
C GLY A 597 -4.02 3.82 -1.23
N ASN A 598 -4.45 2.99 -2.20
CA ASN A 598 -5.85 2.98 -2.66
C ASN A 598 -6.81 2.26 -1.69
N SER A 599 -6.35 1.76 -0.57
CA SER A 599 -7.22 1.27 0.50
C SER A 599 -8.21 2.35 0.91
N GLY A 600 -9.53 2.05 0.94
CA GLY A 600 -10.62 2.99 1.21
C GLY A 600 -11.03 3.87 0.03
N SER A 601 -10.38 3.73 -1.14
CA SER A 601 -10.80 4.45 -2.35
C SER A 601 -12.25 4.10 -2.72
N PRO A 602 -13.11 5.11 -2.97
CA PRO A 602 -14.43 4.87 -3.52
C PRO A 602 -14.34 4.23 -4.91
N VAL A 603 -15.20 3.24 -5.14
CA VAL A 603 -15.46 2.66 -6.45
C VAL A 603 -16.80 3.21 -6.92
N LEU A 604 -16.82 3.84 -8.08
CA LEU A 604 -17.91 4.67 -8.55
C LEU A 604 -18.41 4.19 -9.90
N ASP A 605 -19.71 4.35 -10.14
CA ASP A 605 -20.30 4.23 -11.49
C ASP A 605 -20.06 5.52 -12.32
N ARG A 606 -20.63 5.59 -13.53
CA ARG A 606 -20.52 6.75 -14.42
C ARG A 606 -21.13 8.03 -13.83
N ASP A 607 -22.12 7.90 -12.95
CA ASP A 607 -22.86 9.01 -12.34
C ASP A 607 -22.24 9.43 -10.99
N LEU A 608 -21.09 8.86 -10.62
CA LEU A 608 -20.42 9.06 -9.34
C LEU A 608 -21.25 8.58 -8.14
N ASN A 609 -22.03 7.50 -8.27
CA ASN A 609 -22.58 6.80 -7.14
C ASN A 609 -21.57 5.79 -6.60
N LEU A 610 -21.48 5.66 -5.29
CA LEU A 610 -20.60 4.70 -4.63
C LEU A 610 -21.16 3.28 -4.80
N VAL A 611 -20.47 2.45 -5.57
CA VAL A 611 -20.84 1.06 -5.83
C VAL A 611 -19.97 0.07 -5.05
N GLY A 612 -18.90 0.55 -4.42
CA GLY A 612 -18.03 -0.25 -3.56
C GLY A 612 -16.85 0.52 -2.99
N LEU A 613 -16.01 -0.18 -2.21
CA LEU A 613 -14.77 0.35 -1.65
C LEU A 613 -13.62 -0.59 -2.03
N ASN A 614 -12.57 -0.04 -2.63
CA ASN A 614 -11.36 -0.79 -2.93
C ASN A 614 -10.58 -1.09 -1.65
N PHE A 615 -10.21 -2.35 -1.41
CA PHE A 615 -9.47 -2.71 -0.20
C PHE A 615 -8.26 -3.60 -0.44
N ASP A 616 -8.24 -4.41 -1.51
CA ASP A 616 -7.17 -5.37 -1.76
C ASP A 616 -6.93 -5.55 -3.28
N ARG A 617 -5.98 -6.39 -3.60
CA ARG A 617 -5.66 -6.87 -4.95
C ARG A 617 -5.16 -8.30 -4.89
N THR A 618 -5.30 -9.05 -5.96
CA THR A 618 -4.79 -10.42 -6.01
C THR A 618 -3.26 -10.46 -6.09
N ILE A 619 -2.65 -11.52 -5.61
CA ILE A 619 -1.17 -11.66 -5.54
C ILE A 619 -0.52 -11.62 -6.93
N GLU A 620 -1.23 -12.07 -7.97
CA GLU A 620 -0.79 -11.97 -9.36
C GLU A 620 -0.73 -10.52 -9.85
N GLY A 621 -1.53 -9.64 -9.23
CA GLY A 621 -1.56 -8.21 -9.51
C GLY A 621 -0.44 -7.41 -8.85
N LEU A 622 0.38 -7.98 -7.97
CA LEU A 622 1.43 -7.24 -7.25
C LEU A 622 2.56 -6.74 -8.16
N VAL A 623 2.75 -7.35 -9.33
CA VAL A 623 3.69 -6.86 -10.36
C VAL A 623 3.30 -5.50 -10.94
N ARG A 624 2.05 -5.04 -10.74
CA ARG A 624 1.55 -3.75 -11.23
C ARG A 624 2.31 -2.55 -10.66
N ASP A 625 3.07 -2.72 -9.59
CA ASP A 625 3.97 -1.68 -9.11
C ASP A 625 5.03 -1.31 -10.17
N TYR A 626 5.34 -2.22 -11.11
CA TYR A 626 6.36 -2.07 -12.15
C TYR A 626 5.81 -2.08 -13.58
N LEU A 627 4.68 -2.75 -13.81
CA LEU A 627 4.04 -2.88 -15.11
C LEU A 627 2.54 -3.14 -14.91
N TYR A 628 1.68 -2.33 -15.52
CA TYR A 628 0.25 -2.59 -15.51
C TYR A 628 -0.08 -3.76 -16.45
N ALA A 629 -0.52 -4.87 -15.88
CA ALA A 629 -0.85 -6.10 -16.59
C ALA A 629 -2.26 -6.58 -16.16
N PRO A 630 -3.34 -6.03 -16.77
CA PRO A 630 -4.71 -6.35 -16.37
C PRO A 630 -5.09 -7.81 -16.59
N GLU A 631 -4.37 -8.52 -17.46
CA GLU A 631 -4.56 -9.96 -17.70
C GLU A 631 -4.07 -10.83 -16.54
N ARG A 632 -3.27 -10.29 -15.58
CA ARG A 632 -2.60 -11.09 -14.54
C ARG A 632 -3.23 -10.99 -13.16
N GLY A 633 -4.10 -10.07 -12.92
CA GLY A 633 -4.66 -9.90 -11.59
C GLY A 633 -5.82 -8.93 -11.57
N ARG A 634 -6.43 -8.79 -10.41
CA ARG A 634 -7.58 -7.92 -10.18
C ARG A 634 -7.41 -7.14 -8.89
N ASN A 635 -8.13 -6.04 -8.80
CA ASN A 635 -8.42 -5.38 -7.54
C ASN A 635 -9.62 -6.06 -6.89
N VAL A 636 -9.71 -5.99 -5.59
CA VAL A 636 -10.81 -6.56 -4.81
C VAL A 636 -11.51 -5.43 -4.06
N MET A 637 -12.83 -5.37 -4.18
CA MET A 637 -13.69 -4.33 -3.64
C MET A 637 -14.76 -4.91 -2.73
N VAL A 638 -15.12 -4.18 -1.67
CA VAL A 638 -16.36 -4.44 -0.92
C VAL A 638 -17.53 -3.91 -1.73
N ASP A 639 -18.56 -4.71 -1.92
CA ASP A 639 -19.77 -4.29 -2.65
C ASP A 639 -20.66 -3.38 -1.81
N ALA A 640 -21.21 -2.34 -2.41
CA ALA A 640 -22.11 -1.40 -1.74
C ALA A 640 -23.36 -2.08 -1.17
N ARG A 641 -23.84 -3.14 -1.82
CA ARG A 641 -25.05 -3.87 -1.41
C ARG A 641 -24.85 -4.62 -0.10
N VAL A 642 -23.67 -5.23 0.17
CA VAL A 642 -23.42 -5.88 1.46
C VAL A 642 -23.27 -4.86 2.58
N ILE A 643 -22.77 -3.65 2.29
CA ILE A 643 -22.74 -2.56 3.28
C ILE A 643 -24.15 -2.24 3.75
N LEU A 644 -25.09 -2.00 2.82
CA LEU A 644 -26.48 -1.73 3.16
C LEU A 644 -27.17 -2.89 3.88
N GLU A 645 -26.97 -4.13 3.37
CA GLU A 645 -27.56 -5.35 3.94
C GLU A 645 -27.09 -5.55 5.38
N SER A 646 -25.80 -5.40 5.64
CA SER A 646 -25.23 -5.55 6.99
C SER A 646 -25.71 -4.47 7.95
N LEU A 647 -25.70 -3.19 7.55
CA LEU A 647 -26.16 -2.09 8.39
C LEU A 647 -27.62 -2.26 8.80
N ARG A 648 -28.50 -2.68 7.89
CA ARG A 648 -29.94 -2.84 8.18
C ARG A 648 -30.26 -4.11 8.96
N ASN A 649 -29.72 -5.24 8.50
CA ASN A 649 -30.19 -6.56 8.93
C ASN A 649 -29.32 -7.23 9.99
N VAL A 650 -28.06 -6.78 10.16
CA VAL A 650 -27.15 -7.29 11.20
C VAL A 650 -27.00 -6.26 12.32
N TYR A 651 -26.54 -5.06 11.99
CA TYR A 651 -26.19 -4.02 12.98
C TYR A 651 -27.39 -3.18 13.46
N GLY A 652 -28.54 -3.24 12.76
CA GLY A 652 -29.74 -2.49 13.13
C GLY A 652 -29.60 -0.97 13.06
N LEU A 653 -28.90 -0.48 12.02
CA LEU A 653 -28.58 0.92 11.76
C LEU A 653 -29.29 1.44 10.49
N PRO A 654 -30.64 1.38 10.39
CA PRO A 654 -31.35 1.82 9.19
C PRO A 654 -31.14 3.32 8.89
N ALA A 655 -31.04 4.16 9.91
CA ALA A 655 -30.82 5.60 9.74
C ALA A 655 -29.47 5.90 9.04
N LEU A 656 -28.40 5.15 9.36
CA LEU A 656 -27.12 5.29 8.68
C LEU A 656 -27.21 4.79 7.24
N ALA A 657 -27.90 3.68 7.00
CA ALA A 657 -28.14 3.17 5.65
C ALA A 657 -28.98 4.12 4.79
N ASP A 658 -29.95 4.81 5.38
CA ASP A 658 -30.80 5.81 4.70
C ASP A 658 -29.96 7.08 4.39
N GLU A 659 -29.12 7.55 5.32
CA GLU A 659 -28.19 8.67 5.07
C GLU A 659 -27.24 8.36 3.87
N LEU A 660 -26.69 7.15 3.80
CA LEU A 660 -25.83 6.72 2.72
C LEU A 660 -26.51 6.73 1.34
N THR A 661 -27.81 6.42 1.30
CA THR A 661 -28.59 6.38 0.05
C THR A 661 -29.33 7.68 -0.27
N GLY A 662 -29.16 8.72 0.56
CA GLY A 662 -29.81 10.02 0.39
C GLY A 662 -31.34 9.98 0.62
N ARG A 663 -31.83 9.07 1.45
CA ARG A 663 -33.25 8.89 1.77
C ARG A 663 -33.66 9.50 3.12
#